data_54c79e5d716fb6c213d936ba66192964
#
_entry.id   54c79e5d716fb6c213d936ba66192964
#
_cell.length_a   1.000
_cell.length_b   1.000
_cell.length_c   1.000
_cell.angle_alpha   90.00
_cell.angle_beta   90.00
_cell.angle_gamma   90.00
#
_symmetry.space_group_name_H-M   'P 1'
#
loop_
_entity.id
_entity.type
_entity.pdbx_description
1 polymer ?
#
loop_
_entity_poly.entity_id
_entity_poly.type
_entity_poly.pdbx_seq_one_letter_code
_entity_poly.pdbx_strand_id
1 'polypeptide(L)'
;RKVISESTIKAHSTHTFRQSVTVEDNYHLWSPDSPYLYRVNSVLYTDNEAIDYTENTFGFRKFALEKGKGFVLNGEPLFLVGANRHQNYPNIGDAIPNSFHYNEALQYKEAGMNILRLSHYTQDDAFLQACDELGILVYEEPSTWIEWGDDAWFSNLETATRTMIRNHRNHPSIIVWGAGINHRGPVPRMQTVAKEEDPFRLTASASSPWNGVKNEGVTDVHATMDYRRTEFPESAFTMVMEHGSTPDAEVNQFHISRYKGNKNNFAAITWLGADYNHLQPDVNDDQWKRDFMTTYGVLSAYRIPKPVYYWYQSELVATPMVHIADETASNNGKVRVFSNCQEVALYHNGTLVAKQLPDNDLTKVNLNHPSFTFKYQWKEGTLKAVGYTNGKEVTEFIRHKEARPQHLEIDFNITDQPFYAGGSDIRLVHASIRDKNGEVVTTATNKVEFSISGAGEFIDNGKINANPARIFNGVASIYIRGNKTPGTITITAKATGLKSAKTSIQTIPFNTDEIATKAKAIYDFPIARVDIGGAKQLVQFEWKEWTGTGNTNLSYQLKDFNAQVEISAKENINWLGDTAMLGDLSFVGTDGLYVEKGILTLKINKLERGTYELETFHHSRRANVKMTNEIEIEIIDANGSFSRKSDDHVVDYYQNDNTGERKPLAIKSNFTTNGSTDIIINLKNLQDKGDLWLNGFVLRQIK
;
A
#
# COMPACT_ATOMS: atom_id res chain seq x y z
N ARG A 1 -10.57 12.24 -31.61
CA ARG A 1 -11.72 11.74 -32.43
C ARG A 1 -12.92 11.50 -31.53
N LYS A 2 -14.14 11.72 -32.02
CA LYS A 2 -15.39 11.54 -31.29
C LYS A 2 -16.25 10.47 -31.98
N VAL A 3 -16.79 9.52 -31.20
CA VAL A 3 -17.79 8.54 -31.63
C VAL A 3 -19.00 8.66 -30.74
N ILE A 4 -20.21 8.63 -31.31
CA ILE A 4 -21.46 8.71 -30.58
C ILE A 4 -22.24 7.44 -30.84
N SER A 5 -22.85 6.86 -29.80
CA SER A 5 -23.78 5.74 -29.88
C SER A 5 -25.00 6.06 -29.02
N GLU A 6 -26.17 5.66 -29.48
CA GLU A 6 -27.44 5.89 -28.78
C GLU A 6 -28.15 4.56 -28.57
N SER A 7 -28.87 4.42 -27.47
CA SER A 7 -29.69 3.25 -27.18
C SER A 7 -30.82 3.61 -26.23
N THR A 8 -31.99 2.99 -26.44
CA THR A 8 -33.08 3.03 -25.47
C THR A 8 -32.93 1.88 -24.49
N ILE A 9 -32.79 2.19 -23.22
CA ILE A 9 -32.54 1.23 -22.15
C ILE A 9 -33.86 1.00 -21.39
N LYS A 10 -34.30 -0.26 -21.27
CA LYS A 10 -35.46 -0.62 -20.47
C LYS A 10 -35.19 -0.41 -18.98
N ALA A 11 -36.23 -0.04 -18.22
CA ALA A 11 -36.14 0.00 -16.76
C ALA A 11 -35.60 -1.33 -16.20
N HIS A 12 -34.75 -1.26 -15.19
CA HIS A 12 -34.11 -2.42 -14.54
C HIS A 12 -33.28 -3.31 -15.48
N SER A 13 -32.68 -2.72 -16.51
CA SER A 13 -31.76 -3.43 -17.42
C SER A 13 -30.41 -2.71 -17.58
N THR A 14 -29.42 -3.45 -18.08
CA THR A 14 -28.08 -2.95 -18.38
C THR A 14 -27.87 -2.96 -19.89
N HIS A 15 -27.18 -1.93 -20.41
CA HIS A 15 -26.79 -1.88 -21.82
C HIS A 15 -25.27 -1.62 -21.92
N THR A 16 -24.61 -2.37 -22.80
CA THR A 16 -23.17 -2.19 -23.08
C THR A 16 -22.98 -1.52 -24.43
N PHE A 17 -22.47 -0.31 -24.46
CA PHE A 17 -22.05 0.34 -25.68
C PHE A 17 -20.68 -0.23 -26.15
N ARG A 18 -20.58 -0.51 -27.45
CA ARG A 18 -19.33 -0.93 -28.09
C ARG A 18 -19.02 0.06 -29.21
N GLN A 19 -17.86 0.67 -29.15
CA GLN A 19 -17.41 1.68 -30.10
C GLN A 19 -16.01 1.33 -30.61
N SER A 20 -15.71 1.68 -31.85
CA SER A 20 -14.41 1.48 -32.46
C SER A 20 -13.91 2.78 -33.06
N VAL A 21 -12.64 3.05 -32.88
CA VAL A 21 -11.94 4.20 -33.44
C VAL A 21 -10.71 3.71 -34.17
N THR A 22 -10.54 4.09 -35.44
CA THR A 22 -9.31 3.81 -36.17
C THR A 22 -8.27 4.86 -35.82
N VAL A 23 -7.09 4.41 -35.42
CA VAL A 23 -5.92 5.25 -35.17
C VAL A 23 -5.05 5.26 -36.46
N GLU A 24 -4.54 6.44 -36.80
CA GLU A 24 -3.66 6.59 -37.99
C GLU A 24 -2.26 6.01 -37.73
N ASP A 25 -1.50 5.75 -38.80
CA ASP A 25 -0.20 5.05 -38.75
C ASP A 25 0.90 5.81 -37.98
N ASN A 26 0.68 7.07 -37.60
CA ASN A 26 1.62 7.92 -36.87
C ASN A 26 1.41 7.92 -35.36
N TYR A 27 0.86 6.86 -34.79
CA TYR A 27 0.68 6.76 -33.36
C TYR A 27 2.00 6.53 -32.59
N HIS A 28 2.08 7.06 -31.37
CA HIS A 28 3.22 6.88 -30.49
C HIS A 28 3.14 5.54 -29.75
N LEU A 29 4.28 4.85 -29.68
CA LEU A 29 4.40 3.64 -28.86
C LEU A 29 4.80 3.99 -27.43
N TRP A 30 4.22 3.29 -26.50
CA TRP A 30 4.60 3.35 -25.10
C TRP A 30 5.82 2.46 -24.83
N SER A 31 6.79 2.98 -24.07
CA SER A 31 7.96 2.24 -23.59
C SER A 31 8.48 2.83 -22.28
N PRO A 32 9.38 2.16 -21.54
CA PRO A 32 10.01 2.72 -20.36
C PRO A 32 10.69 4.06 -20.58
N ASP A 33 11.30 4.30 -21.75
CA ASP A 33 11.99 5.54 -22.07
C ASP A 33 11.07 6.60 -22.69
N SER A 34 9.89 6.21 -23.17
CA SER A 34 8.89 7.09 -23.77
C SER A 34 7.47 6.61 -23.40
N PRO A 35 7.02 6.85 -22.18
CA PRO A 35 5.75 6.32 -21.66
C PRO A 35 4.55 7.15 -22.16
N TYR A 36 4.34 7.17 -23.48
CA TYR A 36 3.28 7.94 -24.11
C TYR A 36 1.91 7.32 -23.87
N LEU A 37 0.99 8.07 -23.25
CA LEU A 37 -0.37 7.66 -22.95
C LEU A 37 -1.41 8.41 -23.78
N TYR A 38 -2.36 7.68 -24.28
CA TYR A 38 -3.60 8.20 -24.87
C TYR A 38 -4.69 8.24 -23.83
N ARG A 39 -5.67 9.12 -24.00
CA ARG A 39 -6.83 9.27 -23.12
C ARG A 39 -8.12 8.96 -23.87
N VAL A 40 -9.00 8.21 -23.23
CA VAL A 40 -10.39 7.99 -23.69
C VAL A 40 -11.31 8.62 -22.67
N ASN A 41 -12.03 9.62 -23.12
CA ASN A 41 -13.06 10.29 -22.35
C ASN A 41 -14.42 9.72 -22.77
N SER A 42 -15.14 9.10 -21.86
CA SER A 42 -16.48 8.60 -22.07
C SER A 42 -17.47 9.45 -21.29
N VAL A 43 -18.46 10.00 -21.99
CA VAL A 43 -19.50 10.83 -21.38
C VAL A 43 -20.86 10.21 -21.68
N LEU A 44 -21.63 9.96 -20.62
CA LEU A 44 -22.99 9.48 -20.71
C LEU A 44 -23.97 10.66 -20.70
N TYR A 45 -24.89 10.67 -21.65
CA TYR A 45 -25.93 11.69 -21.77
C TYR A 45 -27.33 11.09 -21.61
N THR A 46 -28.23 11.81 -20.96
CA THR A 46 -29.69 11.58 -20.99
C THR A 46 -30.35 12.91 -21.33
N ASP A 47 -31.22 12.91 -22.36
CA ASP A 47 -31.92 14.12 -22.81
C ASP A 47 -31.02 15.33 -23.07
N ASN A 48 -29.82 15.07 -23.66
CA ASN A 48 -28.75 16.05 -23.91
C ASN A 48 -28.07 16.64 -22.66
N GLU A 49 -28.36 16.13 -21.48
CA GLU A 49 -27.63 16.45 -20.24
C GLU A 49 -26.57 15.40 -19.96
N ALA A 50 -25.31 15.84 -19.71
CA ALA A 50 -24.26 14.93 -19.27
C ALA A 50 -24.51 14.48 -17.82
N ILE A 51 -24.65 13.19 -17.63
CA ILE A 51 -25.01 12.59 -16.33
C ILE A 51 -23.87 11.80 -15.70
N ASP A 52 -22.89 11.36 -16.49
CA ASP A 52 -21.73 10.65 -15.99
C ASP A 52 -20.53 10.83 -16.93
N TYR A 53 -19.32 10.65 -16.38
CA TYR A 53 -18.07 10.83 -17.08
C TYR A 53 -17.00 9.86 -16.54
N THR A 54 -16.28 9.24 -17.47
CA THR A 54 -15.07 8.49 -17.11
C THR A 54 -13.91 8.85 -18.05
N GLU A 55 -12.72 8.93 -17.49
CA GLU A 55 -11.47 9.05 -18.24
C GLU A 55 -10.63 7.79 -18.01
N ASN A 56 -10.13 7.21 -19.09
CA ASN A 56 -9.22 6.07 -19.04
C ASN A 56 -7.99 6.38 -19.87
N THR A 57 -6.83 6.01 -19.37
CA THR A 57 -5.56 6.05 -20.10
C THR A 57 -5.22 4.69 -20.70
N PHE A 58 -4.47 4.69 -21.78
CA PHE A 58 -3.92 3.47 -22.38
C PHE A 58 -2.68 3.81 -23.23
N GLY A 59 -1.87 2.81 -23.57
CA GLY A 59 -0.70 2.99 -24.44
C GLY A 59 -0.59 1.89 -25.48
N PHE A 60 -0.15 2.23 -26.69
CA PHE A 60 0.17 1.26 -27.72
C PHE A 60 1.58 0.71 -27.55
N ARG A 61 1.73 -0.59 -27.52
CA ARG A 61 3.01 -1.29 -27.51
C ARG A 61 2.89 -2.66 -28.11
N LYS A 62 4.04 -3.21 -28.51
CA LYS A 62 4.19 -4.61 -28.97
C LYS A 62 5.30 -5.25 -28.16
N PHE A 63 5.08 -6.45 -27.67
CA PHE A 63 6.14 -7.22 -27.02
C PHE A 63 6.02 -8.71 -27.37
N ALA A 64 7.15 -9.40 -27.32
CA ALA A 64 7.25 -10.82 -27.59
C ALA A 64 8.47 -11.43 -26.87
N LEU A 65 8.47 -12.74 -26.75
CA LEU A 65 9.66 -13.51 -26.38
C LEU A 65 10.28 -14.07 -27.65
N GLU A 66 11.51 -13.67 -27.97
CA GLU A 66 12.23 -14.08 -29.17
C GLU A 66 13.47 -14.90 -28.81
N LYS A 67 13.62 -16.05 -29.46
CA LYS A 67 14.77 -16.93 -29.23
C LYS A 67 16.11 -16.21 -29.54
N GLY A 68 16.99 -16.20 -28.56
CA GLY A 68 18.29 -15.53 -28.63
C GLY A 68 18.31 -14.04 -28.35
N LYS A 69 17.12 -13.41 -28.20
CA LYS A 69 16.98 -12.00 -27.81
C LYS A 69 16.33 -11.82 -26.45
N GLY A 70 15.57 -12.83 -25.94
CA GLY A 70 14.81 -12.72 -24.72
C GLY A 70 13.51 -11.93 -24.89
N PHE A 71 13.22 -11.02 -23.98
CA PHE A 71 12.06 -10.12 -24.06
C PHE A 71 12.36 -8.98 -25.04
N VAL A 72 11.45 -8.78 -26.00
CA VAL A 72 11.53 -7.73 -27.02
C VAL A 72 10.34 -6.80 -26.87
N LEU A 73 10.59 -5.51 -26.70
CA LEU A 73 9.56 -4.46 -26.61
C LEU A 73 9.71 -3.51 -27.81
N ASN A 74 8.63 -3.34 -28.58
CA ASN A 74 8.60 -2.47 -29.77
C ASN A 74 9.69 -2.77 -30.81
N GLY A 75 10.17 -4.01 -30.87
CA GLY A 75 11.23 -4.47 -31.77
C GLY A 75 12.64 -4.49 -31.17
N GLU A 76 12.85 -3.90 -29.99
CA GLU A 76 14.15 -3.83 -29.34
C GLU A 76 14.25 -4.80 -28.14
N PRO A 77 15.35 -5.55 -28.00
CA PRO A 77 15.60 -6.41 -26.86
C PRO A 77 15.73 -5.57 -25.56
N LEU A 78 15.10 -6.05 -24.49
CA LEU A 78 15.14 -5.38 -23.20
C LEU A 78 15.35 -6.41 -22.08
N PHE A 79 16.42 -6.26 -21.30
CA PHE A 79 16.62 -7.05 -20.10
C PHE A 79 15.92 -6.34 -18.93
N LEU A 80 15.08 -7.08 -18.20
CA LEU A 80 14.24 -6.51 -17.14
C LEU A 80 14.94 -6.65 -15.79
N VAL A 81 15.13 -5.52 -15.10
CA VAL A 81 15.70 -5.47 -13.75
C VAL A 81 14.80 -4.67 -12.85
N GLY A 82 14.46 -5.24 -11.70
CA GLY A 82 13.57 -4.55 -10.78
C GLY A 82 13.43 -5.23 -9.43
N ALA A 83 12.29 -4.98 -8.79
CA ALA A 83 12.02 -5.43 -7.43
C ALA A 83 10.60 -5.98 -7.26
N ASN A 84 10.42 -6.80 -6.24
CA ASN A 84 9.11 -7.18 -5.73
C ASN A 84 8.58 -6.05 -4.83
N ARG A 85 7.28 -5.78 -4.92
CA ARG A 85 6.64 -4.71 -4.16
C ARG A 85 5.54 -5.26 -3.25
N HIS A 86 5.61 -4.86 -1.97
CA HIS A 86 4.45 -4.82 -1.08
C HIS A 86 4.02 -3.37 -0.91
N GLN A 87 2.71 -3.07 -0.97
CA GLN A 87 2.22 -1.69 -0.82
C GLN A 87 2.10 -1.24 0.64
N ASN A 88 2.61 -2.04 1.55
CA ASN A 88 2.55 -1.79 2.98
C ASN A 88 3.49 -0.65 3.43
N TYR A 89 2.97 0.22 4.31
CA TYR A 89 3.75 1.22 5.04
C TYR A 89 3.57 1.03 6.54
N PRO A 90 4.61 1.31 7.36
CA PRO A 90 4.50 1.22 8.82
C PRO A 90 3.31 2.04 9.34
N ASN A 91 2.56 1.47 10.27
CA ASN A 91 1.46 2.09 11.01
C ASN A 91 0.18 2.40 10.21
N ILE A 92 0.23 2.47 8.89
CA ILE A 92 -0.96 2.73 8.03
C ILE A 92 -1.30 1.53 7.13
N GLY A 93 -0.46 0.49 7.10
CA GLY A 93 -0.70 -0.70 6.30
C GLY A 93 -0.78 -0.41 4.80
N ASP A 94 -1.74 -1.05 4.14
CA ASP A 94 -1.93 -0.97 2.69
C ASP A 94 -2.88 0.17 2.27
N ALA A 95 -3.53 0.83 3.22
CA ALA A 95 -4.44 1.95 2.96
C ALA A 95 -3.67 3.28 2.81
N ILE A 96 -2.93 3.40 1.74
CA ILE A 96 -2.09 4.56 1.42
C ILE A 96 -2.71 5.43 0.31
N PRO A 97 -2.50 6.75 0.33
CA PRO A 97 -3.04 7.63 -0.70
C PRO A 97 -2.29 7.52 -2.02
N ASN A 98 -2.92 7.94 -3.11
CA ASN A 98 -2.38 7.87 -4.48
C ASN A 98 -0.99 8.51 -4.61
N SER A 99 -0.73 9.59 -3.88
CA SER A 99 0.56 10.26 -3.87
C SER A 99 1.71 9.38 -3.39
N PHE A 100 1.46 8.46 -2.47
CA PHE A 100 2.46 7.49 -2.00
C PHE A 100 2.77 6.44 -3.07
N HIS A 101 1.76 5.97 -3.78
CA HIS A 101 1.93 5.04 -4.90
C HIS A 101 2.81 5.65 -5.98
N TYR A 102 2.53 6.90 -6.37
CA TYR A 102 3.31 7.61 -7.38
C TYR A 102 4.76 7.82 -6.93
N ASN A 103 4.97 8.32 -5.71
CA ASN A 103 6.31 8.58 -5.20
C ASN A 103 7.17 7.31 -5.09
N GLU A 104 6.58 6.21 -4.65
CA GLU A 104 7.30 4.92 -4.58
C GLU A 104 7.68 4.42 -5.98
N ALA A 105 6.78 4.51 -6.96
CA ALA A 105 7.07 4.17 -8.35
C ALA A 105 8.19 5.07 -8.92
N LEU A 106 8.16 6.38 -8.61
CA LEU A 106 9.21 7.32 -9.01
C LEU A 106 10.57 6.92 -8.44
N GLN A 107 10.66 6.54 -7.18
CA GLN A 107 11.92 6.09 -6.56
C GLN A 107 12.49 4.85 -7.26
N TYR A 108 11.66 3.87 -7.64
CA TYR A 108 12.13 2.72 -8.43
C TYR A 108 12.57 3.13 -9.83
N LYS A 109 11.87 4.07 -10.46
CA LYS A 109 12.29 4.63 -11.76
C LYS A 109 13.62 5.35 -11.67
N GLU A 110 13.84 6.17 -10.65
CA GLU A 110 15.10 6.87 -10.39
C GLU A 110 16.27 5.91 -10.11
N ALA A 111 15.99 4.74 -9.52
CA ALA A 111 16.97 3.65 -9.41
C ALA A 111 17.26 2.96 -10.75
N GLY A 112 16.55 3.33 -11.84
CA GLY A 112 16.67 2.74 -13.17
C GLY A 112 15.93 1.41 -13.33
N MET A 113 15.13 0.99 -12.36
CA MET A 113 14.34 -0.24 -12.45
C MET A 113 13.26 -0.09 -13.51
N ASN A 114 13.13 -1.11 -14.36
CA ASN A 114 12.20 -1.10 -15.48
C ASN A 114 11.08 -2.14 -15.37
N ILE A 115 11.06 -2.95 -14.31
CA ILE A 115 9.98 -3.89 -13.98
C ILE A 115 9.74 -3.95 -12.48
N LEU A 116 8.47 -4.07 -12.08
CA LEU A 116 8.08 -4.39 -10.70
C LEU A 116 7.12 -5.57 -10.70
N ARG A 117 7.30 -6.48 -9.75
CA ARG A 117 6.32 -7.53 -9.46
C ARG A 117 5.49 -7.12 -8.25
N LEU A 118 4.17 -7.08 -8.43
CA LEU A 118 3.22 -6.75 -7.38
C LEU A 118 2.90 -8.03 -6.59
N SER A 119 3.72 -8.31 -5.61
CA SER A 119 3.66 -9.53 -4.80
C SER A 119 2.80 -9.30 -3.55
N HIS A 120 1.98 -10.22 -3.10
CA HIS A 120 1.46 -11.44 -3.74
C HIS A 120 -0.05 -11.31 -3.83
N TYR A 121 -0.55 -10.18 -4.32
CA TYR A 121 -1.96 -9.78 -4.38
C TYR A 121 -2.15 -8.63 -5.37
N THR A 122 -3.37 -8.48 -5.85
CA THR A 122 -3.77 -7.33 -6.67
C THR A 122 -3.57 -6.04 -5.89
N GLN A 123 -2.79 -5.12 -6.44
CA GLN A 123 -2.48 -3.85 -5.78
C GLN A 123 -3.30 -2.69 -6.34
N ASP A 124 -3.14 -1.51 -5.75
CA ASP A 124 -3.93 -0.33 -6.05
C ASP A 124 -3.71 0.16 -7.49
N ASP A 125 -4.81 0.53 -8.15
CA ASP A 125 -4.84 1.09 -9.52
C ASP A 125 -3.96 2.35 -9.66
N ALA A 126 -3.88 3.19 -8.63
CA ALA A 126 -3.01 4.36 -8.64
C ALA A 126 -1.53 4.02 -8.79
N PHE A 127 -1.08 2.85 -8.34
CA PHE A 127 0.28 2.39 -8.57
C PHE A 127 0.49 1.95 -10.01
N LEU A 128 -0.48 1.26 -10.60
CA LEU A 128 -0.44 0.87 -12.02
C LEU A 128 -0.43 2.11 -12.92
N GLN A 129 -1.27 3.11 -12.59
CA GLN A 129 -1.26 4.39 -13.29
C GLN A 129 0.11 5.08 -13.19
N ALA A 130 0.72 5.11 -12.01
CA ALA A 130 2.07 5.65 -11.83
C ALA A 130 3.11 4.89 -12.67
N CYS A 131 3.00 3.55 -12.77
CA CYS A 131 3.85 2.74 -13.63
C CYS A 131 3.65 3.06 -15.12
N ASP A 132 2.40 3.28 -15.54
CA ASP A 132 2.08 3.71 -16.90
C ASP A 132 2.71 5.06 -17.26
N GLU A 133 2.60 6.05 -16.36
CA GLU A 133 3.11 7.41 -16.55
C GLU A 133 4.64 7.48 -16.49
N LEU A 134 5.27 6.70 -15.63
CA LEU A 134 6.72 6.70 -15.42
C LEU A 134 7.48 5.72 -16.35
N GLY A 135 6.76 4.83 -17.03
CA GLY A 135 7.39 3.83 -17.88
C GLY A 135 8.04 2.70 -17.08
N ILE A 136 7.29 2.04 -16.23
CA ILE A 136 7.73 0.85 -15.48
C ILE A 136 6.86 -0.32 -15.89
N LEU A 137 7.47 -1.41 -16.32
CA LEU A 137 6.74 -2.65 -16.65
C LEU A 137 6.27 -3.34 -15.37
N VAL A 138 5.18 -4.09 -15.48
CA VAL A 138 4.54 -4.73 -14.31
C VAL A 138 4.26 -6.21 -14.57
N TYR A 139 4.55 -7.01 -13.54
CA TYR A 139 4.02 -8.34 -13.33
C TYR A 139 3.01 -8.28 -12.19
N GLU A 140 1.74 -8.51 -12.49
CA GLU A 140 0.66 -8.49 -11.51
C GLU A 140 0.08 -9.87 -11.28
N GLU A 141 -0.26 -10.18 -10.02
CA GLU A 141 -0.83 -11.47 -9.63
C GLU A 141 -2.02 -11.29 -8.66
N PRO A 142 -3.01 -12.20 -8.67
CA PRO A 142 -4.05 -12.20 -7.65
C PRO A 142 -3.50 -12.69 -6.31
N SER A 143 -4.30 -12.66 -5.25
CA SER A 143 -3.89 -13.10 -3.90
C SER A 143 -3.54 -14.59 -3.89
N THR A 144 -2.26 -14.90 -4.00
CA THR A 144 -1.74 -16.25 -4.26
C THR A 144 -0.55 -16.64 -3.39
N TRP A 145 -0.46 -16.08 -2.18
CA TRP A 145 0.61 -16.49 -1.30
C TRP A 145 0.34 -17.86 -0.71
N ILE A 146 1.19 -18.82 -0.97
CA ILE A 146 1.38 -20.21 -0.53
C ILE A 146 0.16 -21.12 -0.22
N GLU A 147 -1.06 -20.65 -0.15
CA GLU A 147 -2.22 -21.47 0.18
C GLU A 147 -2.75 -22.26 -1.03
N TRP A 148 -3.34 -23.42 -0.75
CA TRP A 148 -3.93 -24.31 -1.73
C TRP A 148 -5.22 -24.89 -1.16
N GLY A 149 -6.36 -24.53 -1.74
CA GLY A 149 -7.68 -24.90 -1.27
C GLY A 149 -8.37 -26.01 -2.07
N ASP A 150 -9.66 -26.12 -1.85
CA ASP A 150 -10.56 -27.02 -2.56
C ASP A 150 -11.08 -26.40 -3.88
N ASP A 151 -12.04 -27.08 -4.54
CA ASP A 151 -12.63 -26.58 -5.78
C ASP A 151 -13.38 -25.26 -5.62
N ALA A 152 -14.00 -25.02 -4.48
CA ALA A 152 -14.71 -23.77 -4.22
C ALA A 152 -13.72 -22.62 -4.07
N TRP A 153 -12.61 -22.85 -3.35
CA TRP A 153 -11.51 -21.90 -3.22
C TRP A 153 -10.90 -21.55 -4.58
N PHE A 154 -10.64 -22.55 -5.44
CA PHE A 154 -10.13 -22.30 -6.79
C PHE A 154 -11.14 -21.54 -7.67
N SER A 155 -12.43 -21.78 -7.52
CA SER A 155 -13.48 -21.01 -8.25
C SER A 155 -13.51 -19.54 -7.84
N ASN A 156 -13.29 -19.26 -6.56
CA ASN A 156 -13.12 -17.89 -6.07
C ASN A 156 -11.83 -17.24 -6.63
N LEU A 157 -10.72 -17.99 -6.66
CA LEU A 157 -9.47 -17.51 -7.22
C LEU A 157 -9.56 -17.23 -8.73
N GLU A 158 -10.29 -18.06 -9.50
CA GLU A 158 -10.60 -17.79 -10.91
C GLU A 158 -11.40 -16.49 -11.07
N THR A 159 -12.39 -16.27 -10.21
CA THR A 159 -13.19 -15.04 -10.19
C THR A 159 -12.34 -13.83 -9.88
N ALA A 160 -11.46 -13.92 -8.88
CA ALA A 160 -10.51 -12.86 -8.52
C ALA A 160 -9.55 -12.56 -9.68
N THR A 161 -9.01 -13.60 -10.34
CA THR A 161 -8.13 -13.46 -11.52
C THR A 161 -8.84 -12.76 -12.67
N ARG A 162 -10.09 -13.13 -12.98
CA ARG A 162 -10.91 -12.48 -14.01
C ARG A 162 -11.14 -11.00 -13.69
N THR A 163 -11.50 -10.72 -12.46
CA THR A 163 -11.78 -9.35 -12.00
C THR A 163 -10.55 -8.48 -12.11
N MET A 164 -9.41 -8.95 -11.62
CA MET A 164 -8.12 -8.27 -11.74
C MET A 164 -7.81 -7.92 -13.19
N ILE A 165 -7.84 -8.92 -14.09
CA ILE A 165 -7.51 -8.71 -15.51
C ILE A 165 -8.49 -7.75 -16.17
N ARG A 166 -9.79 -7.87 -15.93
CA ARG A 166 -10.82 -6.97 -16.50
C ARG A 166 -10.62 -5.52 -16.06
N ASN A 167 -10.26 -5.31 -14.82
CA ASN A 167 -10.03 -3.97 -14.27
C ASN A 167 -8.73 -3.37 -14.83
N HIS A 168 -7.66 -4.17 -14.95
CA HIS A 168 -6.31 -3.65 -15.17
C HIS A 168 -5.75 -3.86 -16.59
N ARG A 169 -6.44 -4.58 -17.49
CA ARG A 169 -5.93 -4.87 -18.84
C ARG A 169 -5.73 -3.64 -19.74
N ASN A 170 -6.20 -2.45 -19.35
CA ASN A 170 -5.94 -1.23 -20.09
C ASN A 170 -4.57 -0.60 -19.76
N HIS A 171 -3.92 -0.99 -18.66
CA HIS A 171 -2.60 -0.50 -18.30
C HIS A 171 -1.53 -1.02 -19.27
N PRO A 172 -0.84 -0.13 -20.01
CA PRO A 172 0.24 -0.54 -20.90
C PRO A 172 1.47 -1.09 -20.14
N SER A 173 1.68 -0.71 -18.90
CA SER A 173 2.75 -1.21 -18.04
C SER A 173 2.68 -2.72 -17.80
N ILE A 174 1.50 -3.30 -17.68
CA ILE A 174 1.34 -4.72 -17.38
C ILE A 174 1.73 -5.56 -18.60
N ILE A 175 2.67 -6.47 -18.42
CA ILE A 175 3.15 -7.42 -19.46
C ILE A 175 2.99 -8.88 -19.05
N VAL A 176 2.85 -9.17 -17.75
CA VAL A 176 2.72 -10.54 -17.22
C VAL A 176 1.57 -10.60 -16.22
N TRP A 177 0.72 -11.61 -16.40
CA TRP A 177 -0.28 -12.02 -15.41
C TRP A 177 0.19 -13.21 -14.60
N GLY A 178 0.02 -13.18 -13.29
CA GLY A 178 0.24 -14.31 -12.41
C GLY A 178 -0.80 -15.42 -12.63
N ALA A 179 -0.33 -16.63 -12.97
CA ALA A 179 -1.18 -17.78 -13.24
C ALA A 179 -0.76 -19.00 -12.40
N GLY A 180 -0.59 -18.79 -11.11
CA GLY A 180 -0.18 -19.82 -10.18
C GLY A 180 -0.13 -19.33 -8.75
N ILE A 181 0.35 -20.17 -7.86
CA ILE A 181 0.46 -19.90 -6.43
C ILE A 181 1.92 -19.79 -6.05
N ASN A 182 2.27 -18.73 -5.35
CA ASN A 182 3.63 -18.47 -4.88
C ASN A 182 4.18 -19.67 -4.10
N HIS A 183 5.39 -20.13 -4.39
CA HIS A 183 6.03 -21.36 -3.89
C HIS A 183 5.33 -22.67 -4.23
N ARG A 184 4.13 -22.66 -4.81
CA ARG A 184 3.37 -23.86 -5.17
C ARG A 184 3.39 -24.17 -6.66
N GLY A 185 3.64 -23.16 -7.49
CA GLY A 185 3.79 -23.29 -8.95
C GLY A 185 2.52 -22.97 -9.73
N PRO A 186 2.51 -23.33 -11.03
CA PRO A 186 1.45 -22.97 -11.95
C PRO A 186 0.14 -23.71 -11.66
N VAL A 187 -0.96 -23.01 -11.91
CA VAL A 187 -2.31 -23.55 -11.80
C VAL A 187 -2.98 -23.53 -13.18
N PRO A 188 -3.23 -24.68 -13.83
CA PRO A 188 -3.82 -24.72 -15.16
C PRO A 188 -5.13 -23.95 -15.32
N ARG A 189 -5.99 -23.98 -14.28
CA ARG A 189 -7.27 -23.23 -14.27
C ARG A 189 -7.01 -21.71 -14.34
N MET A 190 -6.04 -21.19 -13.59
CA MET A 190 -5.68 -19.76 -13.64
C MET A 190 -5.08 -19.38 -15.01
N GLN A 191 -4.24 -20.25 -15.60
CA GLN A 191 -3.70 -20.05 -16.94
C GLN A 191 -4.82 -19.93 -17.97
N THR A 192 -5.82 -20.83 -17.92
CA THR A 192 -6.98 -20.81 -18.81
C THR A 192 -7.73 -19.49 -18.66
N VAL A 193 -8.08 -19.11 -17.44
CA VAL A 193 -8.79 -17.87 -17.14
C VAL A 193 -8.02 -16.64 -17.61
N ALA A 194 -6.71 -16.59 -17.37
CA ALA A 194 -5.90 -15.46 -17.78
C ALA A 194 -5.89 -15.29 -19.31
N LYS A 195 -5.79 -16.39 -20.06
CA LYS A 195 -5.77 -16.38 -21.54
C LYS A 195 -7.16 -16.13 -22.15
N GLU A 196 -8.23 -16.50 -21.46
CA GLU A 196 -9.61 -16.16 -21.87
C GLU A 196 -9.87 -14.65 -21.76
N GLU A 197 -9.38 -14.00 -20.69
CA GLU A 197 -9.59 -12.57 -20.47
C GLU A 197 -8.58 -11.69 -21.22
N ASP A 198 -7.35 -12.17 -21.39
CA ASP A 198 -6.28 -11.47 -22.11
C ASP A 198 -5.35 -12.48 -22.83
N PRO A 199 -5.62 -12.79 -24.09
CA PRO A 199 -4.80 -13.74 -24.86
C PRO A 199 -3.42 -13.19 -25.25
N PHE A 200 -3.15 -11.90 -25.08
CA PHE A 200 -1.99 -11.22 -25.60
C PHE A 200 -0.83 -11.11 -24.59
N ARG A 201 -1.15 -10.88 -23.32
CA ARG A 201 -0.11 -10.75 -22.28
C ARG A 201 0.45 -12.13 -21.91
N LEU A 202 1.70 -12.08 -21.45
CA LEU A 202 2.39 -13.26 -20.95
C LEU A 202 1.76 -13.73 -19.63
N THR A 203 1.93 -15.00 -19.35
CA THR A 203 1.59 -15.58 -18.06
C THR A 203 2.82 -16.20 -17.42
N ALA A 204 2.92 -16.10 -16.10
CA ALA A 204 3.98 -16.68 -15.32
C ALA A 204 3.46 -17.20 -13.99
N SER A 205 4.22 -18.09 -13.37
CA SER A 205 3.96 -18.57 -12.03
C SER A 205 5.24 -18.92 -11.31
N ALA A 206 5.30 -18.58 -10.04
CA ALA A 206 6.42 -18.91 -9.19
C ALA A 206 6.61 -20.42 -9.08
N SER A 207 7.71 -20.94 -9.60
CA SER A 207 8.19 -22.26 -9.22
C SER A 207 9.26 -22.13 -8.14
N SER A 208 9.01 -22.74 -6.99
CA SER A 208 10.01 -22.82 -5.93
C SER A 208 10.77 -24.14 -6.07
N PRO A 209 12.11 -24.09 -6.12
CA PRO A 209 12.92 -25.31 -6.11
C PRO A 209 12.75 -26.13 -4.81
N TRP A 210 12.22 -25.51 -3.76
CA TRP A 210 12.04 -26.19 -2.46
C TRP A 210 10.94 -27.24 -2.46
N ASN A 211 9.94 -27.08 -3.32
CA ASN A 211 8.77 -27.96 -3.38
C ASN A 211 8.82 -28.95 -4.56
N GLY A 212 9.90 -28.94 -5.34
CA GLY A 212 10.02 -29.80 -6.52
C GLY A 212 9.00 -29.48 -7.61
N VAL A 213 8.29 -28.36 -7.51
CA VAL A 213 7.27 -27.98 -8.48
C VAL A 213 7.97 -27.42 -9.72
N LYS A 214 7.71 -28.06 -10.84
CA LYS A 214 8.21 -27.67 -12.14
C LYS A 214 7.14 -26.88 -12.89
N ASN A 215 7.53 -25.76 -13.47
CA ASN A 215 6.66 -24.93 -14.31
C ASN A 215 6.75 -25.33 -15.79
N GLU A 216 6.81 -26.62 -16.09
CA GLU A 216 7.04 -27.09 -17.44
C GLU A 216 5.76 -26.96 -18.30
N GLY A 217 5.71 -25.92 -19.14
CA GLY A 217 4.73 -25.80 -20.23
C GLY A 217 3.30 -25.41 -19.84
N VAL A 218 3.05 -25.02 -18.59
CA VAL A 218 1.72 -24.53 -18.19
C VAL A 218 1.57 -23.04 -18.47
N THR A 219 2.57 -22.23 -18.12
CA THR A 219 2.60 -20.78 -18.38
C THR A 219 3.57 -20.43 -19.50
N ASP A 220 3.41 -19.24 -20.12
CA ASP A 220 4.27 -18.78 -21.21
C ASP A 220 5.73 -18.61 -20.78
N VAL A 221 5.94 -18.24 -19.51
CA VAL A 221 7.26 -17.97 -18.94
C VAL A 221 7.55 -18.93 -17.79
N HIS A 222 8.75 -19.49 -17.78
CA HIS A 222 9.28 -20.20 -16.64
C HIS A 222 9.79 -19.20 -15.60
N ALA A 223 8.96 -18.81 -14.65
CA ALA A 223 9.35 -17.95 -13.56
C ALA A 223 9.88 -18.76 -12.38
N THR A 224 10.98 -18.30 -11.76
CA THR A 224 11.63 -19.02 -10.66
C THR A 224 12.04 -18.08 -9.53
N MET A 225 12.08 -18.62 -8.31
CA MET A 225 12.71 -18.01 -7.14
C MET A 225 14.10 -18.58 -6.97
N ASP A 226 15.12 -17.74 -7.06
CA ASP A 226 16.52 -18.20 -6.99
C ASP A 226 17.21 -17.81 -5.67
N TYR A 227 16.81 -18.45 -4.59
CA TYR A 227 17.48 -18.32 -3.29
C TYR A 227 18.60 -19.35 -3.06
N ARG A 228 18.75 -20.36 -3.97
CA ARG A 228 19.68 -21.48 -3.81
C ARG A 228 20.50 -21.80 -5.09
N ARG A 229 20.68 -20.83 -5.98
CA ARG A 229 21.38 -21.00 -7.26
C ARG A 229 20.75 -22.07 -8.15
N THR A 230 19.49 -21.88 -8.45
CA THR A 230 18.69 -22.76 -9.30
C THR A 230 19.30 -22.85 -10.73
N GLU A 231 19.31 -24.03 -11.32
CA GLU A 231 19.57 -24.20 -12.75
C GLU A 231 18.34 -23.78 -13.56
N PHE A 232 18.58 -23.11 -14.68
CA PHE A 232 17.51 -22.66 -15.56
C PHE A 232 17.34 -23.65 -16.71
N PRO A 233 16.08 -23.98 -17.12
CA PRO A 233 15.86 -24.85 -18.27
C PRO A 233 16.37 -24.19 -19.55
N GLU A 234 17.12 -24.93 -20.34
CA GLU A 234 17.68 -24.44 -21.62
C GLU A 234 16.63 -24.24 -22.72
N SER A 235 15.47 -24.88 -22.58
CA SER A 235 14.41 -24.88 -23.59
C SER A 235 13.32 -23.83 -23.38
N ALA A 236 13.32 -23.11 -22.25
CA ALA A 236 12.26 -22.17 -21.89
C ALA A 236 12.79 -20.74 -21.71
N PHE A 237 11.96 -19.76 -22.02
CA PHE A 237 12.19 -18.39 -21.57
C PHE A 237 12.02 -18.32 -20.07
N THR A 238 13.01 -17.77 -19.38
CA THR A 238 13.03 -17.72 -17.92
C THR A 238 12.99 -16.30 -17.40
N MET A 239 12.36 -16.16 -16.24
CA MET A 239 12.32 -14.95 -15.43
C MET A 239 12.70 -15.30 -14.01
N VAL A 240 13.72 -14.65 -13.45
CA VAL A 240 13.98 -14.73 -12.01
C VAL A 240 13.10 -13.71 -11.33
N MET A 241 12.01 -14.19 -10.74
CA MET A 241 10.99 -13.34 -10.13
C MET A 241 11.27 -13.00 -8.67
N GLU A 242 12.17 -13.73 -8.02
CA GLU A 242 12.66 -13.43 -6.67
C GLU A 242 14.10 -13.89 -6.51
N HIS A 243 14.95 -13.02 -5.98
CA HIS A 243 16.33 -13.36 -5.60
C HIS A 243 16.85 -12.41 -4.52
N GLY A 244 17.98 -12.73 -3.92
CA GLY A 244 18.74 -11.85 -3.05
C GLY A 244 18.34 -11.97 -1.59
N SER A 245 17.21 -11.44 -1.17
CA SER A 245 16.80 -11.29 0.24
C SER A 245 17.86 -10.59 1.10
N THR A 246 18.53 -9.59 0.54
CA THR A 246 19.59 -8.83 1.21
C THR A 246 19.79 -7.46 0.60
N PRO A 247 20.07 -6.42 1.41
CA PRO A 247 20.46 -5.10 0.92
C PRO A 247 21.95 -5.02 0.56
N ASP A 248 22.66 -6.13 0.51
CA ASP A 248 24.09 -6.18 0.16
C ASP A 248 24.28 -6.02 -1.35
N ALA A 249 24.97 -4.97 -1.77
CA ALA A 249 25.22 -4.66 -3.16
C ALA A 249 26.09 -5.74 -3.86
N GLU A 250 27.06 -6.37 -3.18
CA GLU A 250 27.89 -7.43 -3.77
C GLU A 250 27.08 -8.67 -4.13
N VAL A 251 26.17 -9.06 -3.24
CA VAL A 251 25.27 -10.19 -3.50
C VAL A 251 24.36 -9.90 -4.68
N ASN A 252 23.80 -8.69 -4.75
CA ASN A 252 22.96 -8.28 -5.87
C ASN A 252 23.74 -8.20 -7.19
N GLN A 253 24.97 -7.68 -7.18
CA GLN A 253 25.87 -7.68 -8.36
C GLN A 253 26.11 -9.09 -8.88
N PHE A 254 26.45 -10.02 -7.99
CA PHE A 254 26.65 -11.43 -8.35
C PHE A 254 25.39 -12.04 -9.01
N HIS A 255 24.23 -11.83 -8.43
CA HIS A 255 22.97 -12.36 -8.95
C HIS A 255 22.64 -11.77 -10.32
N ILE A 256 22.65 -10.45 -10.47
CA ILE A 256 22.32 -9.79 -11.74
C ILE A 256 23.31 -10.20 -12.84
N SER A 257 24.63 -10.24 -12.55
CA SER A 257 25.63 -10.68 -13.51
C SER A 257 25.36 -12.12 -13.98
N ARG A 258 25.07 -13.03 -13.04
CA ARG A 258 24.74 -14.43 -13.36
C ARG A 258 23.51 -14.53 -14.26
N TYR A 259 22.47 -13.74 -13.99
CA TYR A 259 21.21 -13.78 -14.74
C TYR A 259 21.35 -13.18 -16.13
N LYS A 260 22.08 -12.08 -16.26
CA LYS A 260 22.41 -11.49 -17.58
C LYS A 260 23.28 -12.43 -18.45
N GLY A 261 24.10 -13.26 -17.82
CA GLY A 261 24.93 -14.26 -18.51
C GLY A 261 24.14 -15.45 -19.06
N ASN A 262 22.89 -15.66 -18.68
CA ASN A 262 22.04 -16.74 -19.16
C ASN A 262 21.17 -16.25 -20.33
N LYS A 263 21.39 -16.82 -21.54
CA LYS A 263 20.72 -16.40 -22.78
C LYS A 263 19.21 -16.58 -22.81
N ASN A 264 18.66 -17.45 -21.96
CA ASN A 264 17.23 -17.71 -21.90
C ASN A 264 16.54 -16.90 -20.78
N ASN A 265 17.33 -16.28 -19.89
CA ASN A 265 16.78 -15.43 -18.84
C ASN A 265 16.70 -13.99 -19.31
N PHE A 266 15.53 -13.38 -19.17
CA PHE A 266 15.28 -12.01 -19.61
C PHE A 266 14.91 -11.06 -18.45
N ALA A 267 14.78 -11.56 -17.22
CA ALA A 267 14.40 -10.73 -16.08
C ALA A 267 15.05 -11.16 -14.77
N ALA A 268 15.34 -10.18 -13.93
CA ALA A 268 15.87 -10.35 -12.59
C ALA A 268 15.19 -9.38 -11.61
N ILE A 269 14.35 -9.92 -10.73
CA ILE A 269 13.53 -9.14 -9.80
C ILE A 269 13.96 -9.47 -8.37
N THR A 270 14.54 -8.49 -7.66
CA THR A 270 15.06 -8.72 -6.31
C THR A 270 13.93 -8.85 -5.28
N TRP A 271 14.12 -9.67 -4.28
CA TRP A 271 13.35 -9.67 -3.05
C TRP A 271 14.10 -8.87 -2.00
N LEU A 272 13.72 -7.61 -1.66
CA LEU A 272 12.54 -6.92 -2.20
C LEU A 272 12.84 -5.42 -2.39
N GLY A 273 11.85 -4.66 -2.90
CA GLY A 273 11.98 -3.22 -3.18
C GLY A 273 12.07 -2.38 -1.91
N ALA A 274 11.12 -2.51 -1.00
CA ALA A 274 11.12 -1.77 0.27
C ALA A 274 10.84 -2.69 1.45
N ASP A 275 11.49 -2.45 2.59
CA ASP A 275 11.18 -3.16 3.82
C ASP A 275 9.70 -3.00 4.18
N TYR A 276 9.10 -4.03 4.74
CA TYR A 276 7.70 -4.04 5.11
C TYR A 276 7.48 -4.77 6.44
N ASN A 277 6.35 -4.48 7.09
CA ASN A 277 5.92 -5.23 8.25
C ASN A 277 5.41 -6.59 7.83
N HIS A 278 5.94 -7.62 8.45
CA HIS A 278 5.58 -9.00 8.18
C HIS A 278 5.08 -9.66 9.46
N LEU A 279 3.86 -10.21 9.39
CA LEU A 279 3.36 -11.08 10.46
C LEU A 279 3.91 -12.48 10.20
N GLN A 280 4.80 -12.94 11.07
CA GLN A 280 5.33 -14.29 11.01
C GLN A 280 4.74 -15.13 12.13
N PRO A 281 4.10 -16.28 11.83
CA PRO A 281 3.74 -17.23 12.88
C PRO A 281 5.04 -17.70 13.56
N ASP A 282 5.08 -17.64 14.88
CA ASP A 282 6.12 -18.37 15.60
C ASP A 282 5.77 -19.85 15.56
N VAL A 283 6.51 -20.62 14.78
CA VAL A 283 6.30 -22.08 14.64
C VAL A 283 6.48 -22.86 15.95
N ASN A 284 6.97 -22.23 17.00
CA ASN A 284 7.20 -22.83 18.32
C ASN A 284 6.27 -22.29 19.41
N ASP A 285 5.46 -21.29 19.11
CA ASP A 285 4.55 -20.66 20.06
C ASP A 285 3.31 -20.22 19.27
N ASP A 286 2.10 -20.59 19.70
CA ASP A 286 0.81 -20.23 19.05
C ASP A 286 0.53 -18.71 19.02
N GLN A 287 1.54 -17.90 19.30
CA GLN A 287 1.47 -16.44 19.25
C GLN A 287 2.13 -15.90 17.98
N TRP A 288 1.39 -15.07 17.23
CA TRP A 288 1.93 -14.28 16.13
C TRP A 288 2.92 -13.26 16.69
N LYS A 289 4.19 -13.31 16.26
CA LYS A 289 5.14 -12.23 16.53
C LYS A 289 4.69 -11.02 15.74
N ARG A 290 4.08 -10.07 16.42
CA ARG A 290 3.82 -8.73 15.91
C ARG A 290 5.16 -8.01 15.77
N ASP A 291 5.28 -7.18 14.72
CA ASP A 291 6.41 -6.27 14.47
C ASP A 291 7.70 -6.89 13.94
N PHE A 292 7.62 -7.93 13.10
CA PHE A 292 8.77 -8.30 12.29
C PHE A 292 8.91 -7.34 11.11
N MET A 293 9.85 -6.41 11.21
CA MET A 293 10.25 -5.56 10.09
C MET A 293 11.32 -6.28 9.27
N THR A 294 11.10 -6.46 7.97
CA THR A 294 12.15 -6.94 7.07
C THR A 294 13.26 -5.90 6.95
N THR A 295 14.48 -6.32 6.63
CA THR A 295 15.64 -5.43 6.53
C THR A 295 16.41 -5.58 5.21
N TYR A 296 15.88 -6.37 4.28
CA TYR A 296 16.55 -6.71 3.02
C TYR A 296 16.05 -5.94 1.80
N GLY A 297 15.16 -4.98 1.99
CA GLY A 297 14.68 -4.09 0.92
C GLY A 297 15.78 -3.19 0.35
N VAL A 298 15.60 -2.78 -0.89
CA VAL A 298 16.42 -1.73 -1.55
C VAL A 298 16.18 -0.37 -0.88
N LEU A 299 14.93 -0.13 -0.47
CA LEU A 299 14.50 0.99 0.35
C LEU A 299 14.19 0.51 1.77
N SER A 300 14.26 1.41 2.75
CA SER A 300 13.72 1.14 4.09
C SER A 300 12.18 1.10 4.07
N ALA A 301 11.56 0.72 5.18
CA ALA A 301 10.12 0.72 5.32
C ALA A 301 9.48 2.12 5.16
N TYR A 302 10.22 3.16 5.48
CA TYR A 302 9.84 4.56 5.25
C TYR A 302 10.35 5.11 3.90
N ARG A 303 10.71 4.23 2.96
CA ARG A 303 11.17 4.55 1.60
C ARG A 303 12.46 5.39 1.56
N ILE A 304 13.32 5.26 2.56
CA ILE A 304 14.67 5.87 2.55
C ILE A 304 15.61 4.94 1.78
N PRO A 305 16.34 5.44 0.75
CA PRO A 305 17.28 4.63 -0.02
C PRO A 305 18.39 4.03 0.84
N LYS A 306 18.68 2.74 0.63
CA LYS A 306 19.84 2.06 1.22
C LYS A 306 21.01 2.04 0.23
N PRO A 307 22.25 1.71 0.64
CA PRO A 307 23.40 1.71 -0.27
C PRO A 307 23.19 0.93 -1.57
N VAL A 308 22.50 -0.19 -1.54
CA VAL A 308 22.18 -1.01 -2.72
C VAL A 308 21.30 -0.28 -3.75
N TYR A 309 20.48 0.67 -3.34
CA TYR A 309 19.70 1.55 -4.24
C TYR A 309 20.64 2.29 -5.21
N TYR A 310 21.70 2.89 -4.70
CA TYR A 310 22.67 3.64 -5.51
C TYR A 310 23.51 2.72 -6.41
N TRP A 311 23.68 1.45 -6.02
CA TRP A 311 24.26 0.47 -6.93
C TRP A 311 23.33 0.17 -8.10
N TYR A 312 22.03 -0.11 -7.87
CA TYR A 312 21.06 -0.26 -8.96
C TYR A 312 21.06 0.96 -9.87
N GLN A 313 21.06 2.15 -9.29
CA GLN A 313 21.12 3.40 -10.05
C GLN A 313 22.37 3.45 -10.92
N SER A 314 23.55 3.11 -10.42
CA SER A 314 24.79 3.09 -11.21
C SER A 314 24.78 2.04 -12.31
N GLU A 315 24.13 0.89 -12.12
CA GLU A 315 24.06 -0.17 -13.13
C GLU A 315 23.04 0.13 -14.24
N LEU A 316 21.96 0.87 -13.94
CA LEU A 316 20.78 0.93 -14.79
C LEU A 316 20.52 2.33 -15.39
N VAL A 317 21.03 3.40 -14.81
CA VAL A 317 20.78 4.78 -15.29
C VAL A 317 21.89 5.24 -16.21
N ALA A 318 21.53 5.93 -17.29
CA ALA A 318 22.50 6.43 -18.27
C ALA A 318 23.19 7.73 -17.85
N THR A 319 22.55 8.57 -17.02
CA THR A 319 23.13 9.83 -16.54
C THR A 319 24.36 9.56 -15.70
N PRO A 320 25.52 10.22 -15.96
CA PRO A 320 26.72 10.01 -15.16
C PRO A 320 26.48 10.23 -13.66
N MET A 321 26.86 9.25 -12.86
CA MET A 321 26.74 9.29 -11.41
C MET A 321 27.92 8.65 -10.71
N VAL A 322 28.19 9.10 -9.50
CA VAL A 322 29.12 8.48 -8.57
C VAL A 322 28.58 8.60 -7.14
N HIS A 323 28.67 7.54 -6.37
CA HIS A 323 28.21 7.51 -4.98
C HIS A 323 29.17 6.70 -4.11
N ILE A 324 29.63 7.28 -3.00
CA ILE A 324 30.47 6.60 -1.99
C ILE A 324 29.52 5.84 -1.06
N ALA A 325 29.56 4.51 -1.12
CA ALA A 325 28.68 3.65 -0.31
C ALA A 325 28.96 3.78 1.20
N ASP A 326 27.88 3.80 1.99
CA ASP A 326 27.97 3.68 3.44
C ASP A 326 27.91 2.21 3.85
N GLU A 327 29.05 1.62 4.07
CA GLU A 327 29.21 0.24 4.54
C GLU A 327 29.96 0.20 5.87
N THR A 328 29.54 1.04 6.81
CA THR A 328 30.26 1.24 8.10
C THR A 328 30.42 -0.04 8.92
N ALA A 329 29.59 -1.06 8.73
CA ALA A 329 29.64 -2.31 9.48
C ALA A 329 30.65 -3.35 8.90
N SER A 330 31.04 -3.24 7.63
CA SER A 330 31.89 -4.23 6.93
C SER A 330 33.19 -3.67 6.37
N ASN A 331 33.58 -2.44 6.73
CA ASN A 331 34.73 -1.73 6.15
C ASN A 331 36.08 -2.26 6.65
N ASN A 332 36.42 -3.49 6.28
CA ASN A 332 37.74 -4.10 6.51
C ASN A 332 38.83 -3.44 5.63
N GLY A 333 39.03 -2.11 5.77
CA GLY A 333 40.02 -1.38 4.99
C GLY A 333 39.69 -1.18 3.53
N LYS A 334 38.39 -1.05 3.20
CA LYS A 334 37.91 -0.81 1.85
C LYS A 334 36.91 0.37 1.81
N VAL A 335 36.92 1.11 0.71
CA VAL A 335 35.89 2.09 0.35
C VAL A 335 35.29 1.64 -0.97
N ARG A 336 33.97 1.44 -0.98
CA ARG A 336 33.24 1.08 -2.20
C ARG A 336 32.58 2.31 -2.80
N VAL A 337 32.69 2.44 -4.12
CA VAL A 337 32.06 3.50 -4.89
C VAL A 337 31.21 2.87 -5.99
N PHE A 338 29.96 3.31 -6.13
CA PHE A 338 29.07 2.95 -7.22
C PHE A 338 29.11 4.04 -8.28
N SER A 339 29.30 3.67 -9.53
CA SER A 339 29.38 4.62 -10.64
C SER A 339 29.17 3.94 -11.98
N ASN A 340 28.54 4.65 -12.92
CA ASN A 340 28.45 4.27 -14.33
C ASN A 340 29.53 4.94 -15.19
N CYS A 341 30.54 5.58 -14.57
CA CYS A 341 31.67 6.15 -15.26
C CYS A 341 32.73 5.10 -15.63
N GLN A 342 33.57 5.40 -16.61
CA GLN A 342 34.63 4.49 -17.08
C GLN A 342 35.75 4.33 -16.05
N GLU A 343 36.06 5.40 -15.30
CA GLU A 343 37.08 5.43 -14.23
C GLU A 343 36.57 6.26 -13.07
N VAL A 344 37.03 5.94 -11.86
CA VAL A 344 36.80 6.73 -10.66
C VAL A 344 38.10 7.05 -9.96
N ALA A 345 38.28 8.32 -9.59
CA ALA A 345 39.34 8.76 -8.69
C ALA A 345 38.78 9.02 -7.30
N LEU A 346 39.40 8.44 -6.28
CA LEU A 346 39.07 8.69 -4.87
C LEU A 346 40.14 9.60 -4.24
N TYR A 347 39.68 10.65 -3.59
CA TYR A 347 40.48 11.58 -2.84
C TYR A 347 40.14 11.55 -1.34
N HIS A 348 41.13 11.71 -0.49
CA HIS A 348 40.94 11.91 0.94
C HIS A 348 41.54 13.26 1.36
N ASN A 349 40.76 14.16 1.93
CA ASN A 349 41.17 15.52 2.31
C ASN A 349 41.90 16.25 1.17
N GLY A 350 41.45 16.10 -0.08
CA GLY A 350 42.03 16.70 -1.28
C GLY A 350 43.23 15.94 -1.86
N THR A 351 43.77 14.93 -1.17
CA THR A 351 44.91 14.12 -1.66
C THR A 351 44.37 12.88 -2.40
N LEU A 352 44.88 12.62 -3.61
CA LEU A 352 44.51 11.45 -4.38
C LEU A 352 44.92 10.17 -3.65
N VAL A 353 43.96 9.30 -3.39
CA VAL A 353 44.17 7.93 -2.88
C VAL A 353 44.48 6.98 -4.03
N ALA A 354 43.66 6.93 -5.03
CA ALA A 354 43.84 6.15 -6.23
C ALA A 354 42.83 6.58 -7.33
N LYS A 355 43.20 6.29 -8.58
CA LYS A 355 42.31 6.32 -9.72
C LYS A 355 42.28 4.92 -10.37
N GLN A 356 41.12 4.34 -10.61
CA GLN A 356 41.02 2.96 -11.08
C GLN A 356 39.84 2.74 -12.01
N LEU A 357 39.88 1.61 -12.70
CA LEU A 357 38.76 1.03 -13.47
C LEU A 357 37.77 0.30 -12.52
N PRO A 358 36.56 -0.06 -13.00
CA PRO A 358 35.64 -0.90 -12.26
C PRO A 358 36.27 -2.23 -11.83
N ASP A 359 35.72 -2.83 -10.78
CA ASP A 359 36.15 -4.16 -10.31
C ASP A 359 36.02 -5.18 -11.44
N ASN A 360 37.09 -5.93 -11.71
CA ASN A 360 37.17 -6.92 -12.75
C ASN A 360 37.32 -8.32 -12.14
N ASP A 361 36.24 -8.88 -11.65
CA ASP A 361 36.20 -10.27 -11.19
C ASP A 361 35.15 -11.09 -11.97
N LEU A 362 35.34 -12.42 -11.99
CA LEU A 362 34.51 -13.35 -12.76
C LEU A 362 33.03 -13.34 -12.36
N THR A 363 32.69 -12.81 -11.20
CA THR A 363 31.32 -12.75 -10.71
C THR A 363 30.55 -11.54 -11.22
N LYS A 364 31.22 -10.59 -11.89
CA LYS A 364 30.67 -9.31 -12.36
C LYS A 364 30.78 -9.08 -13.86
N VAL A 365 31.23 -10.08 -14.63
CA VAL A 365 31.57 -9.94 -16.05
C VAL A 365 30.40 -9.54 -16.98
N ASN A 366 29.15 -9.77 -16.54
CA ASN A 366 27.96 -9.42 -17.32
C ASN A 366 27.27 -8.14 -16.83
N LEU A 367 27.86 -7.43 -15.86
CA LEU A 367 27.37 -6.11 -15.44
C LEU A 367 27.86 -5.04 -16.42
N ASN A 368 27.04 -4.02 -16.62
CA ASN A 368 27.44 -2.84 -17.37
C ASN A 368 28.40 -1.98 -16.53
N HIS A 369 28.11 -1.87 -15.23
CA HIS A 369 28.80 -0.98 -14.32
C HIS A 369 29.10 -1.66 -12.97
N PRO A 370 30.12 -2.54 -12.90
CA PRO A 370 30.60 -3.10 -11.65
C PRO A 370 31.03 -1.99 -10.68
N SER A 371 30.95 -2.25 -9.38
CA SER A 371 31.43 -1.31 -8.37
C SER A 371 32.95 -1.04 -8.47
N PHE A 372 33.41 0.01 -7.80
CA PHE A 372 34.82 0.35 -7.64
C PHE A 372 35.21 0.12 -6.18
N THR A 373 36.13 -0.80 -5.91
CA THR A 373 36.57 -1.14 -4.56
C THR A 373 37.99 -0.64 -4.31
N PHE A 374 38.10 0.42 -3.53
CA PHE A 374 39.40 1.00 -3.12
C PHE A 374 39.91 0.31 -1.87
N LYS A 375 41.15 -0.16 -1.85
CA LYS A 375 41.84 -0.64 -0.64
C LYS A 375 42.29 0.57 0.16
N TYR A 376 41.43 1.08 1.00
CA TYR A 376 41.65 2.29 1.77
C TYR A 376 40.86 2.29 3.09
N GLN A 377 41.52 2.50 4.20
CA GLN A 377 40.90 2.58 5.51
C GLN A 377 40.52 4.03 5.84
N TRP A 378 39.25 4.34 5.67
CA TRP A 378 38.73 5.67 5.99
C TRP A 378 38.34 5.77 7.46
N LYS A 379 39.16 6.52 8.25
CA LYS A 379 38.92 6.71 9.68
C LYS A 379 38.28 8.05 10.01
N GLU A 380 38.65 9.11 9.32
CA GLU A 380 38.19 10.47 9.56
C GLU A 380 38.33 11.33 8.29
N GLY A 381 37.82 12.57 8.33
CA GLY A 381 37.94 13.53 7.23
C GLY A 381 36.94 13.33 6.13
N THR A 382 37.27 13.84 4.94
CA THR A 382 36.39 13.94 3.79
C THR A 382 36.89 13.04 2.67
N LEU A 383 36.04 12.21 2.14
CA LEU A 383 36.23 11.53 0.86
C LEU A 383 35.54 12.30 -0.25
N LYS A 384 36.22 12.37 -1.39
CA LYS A 384 35.63 12.84 -2.67
C LYS A 384 35.86 11.78 -3.73
N ALA A 385 34.82 11.31 -4.38
CA ALA A 385 34.91 10.46 -5.54
C ALA A 385 34.60 11.26 -6.80
N VAL A 386 35.42 11.13 -7.83
CA VAL A 386 35.27 11.83 -9.11
C VAL A 386 35.17 10.80 -10.23
N GLY A 387 34.10 10.86 -11.02
CA GLY A 387 33.84 9.99 -12.16
C GLY A 387 34.36 10.58 -13.46
N TYR A 388 35.01 9.74 -14.27
CA TYR A 388 35.57 10.12 -15.56
C TYR A 388 34.96 9.30 -16.70
N THR A 389 34.67 9.99 -17.81
CA THR A 389 34.25 9.38 -19.07
C THR A 389 35.06 10.02 -20.21
N ASN A 390 35.68 9.17 -21.05
CA ASN A 390 36.60 9.61 -22.13
C ASN A 390 37.71 10.55 -21.62
N GLY A 391 38.25 10.25 -20.44
CA GLY A 391 39.31 11.02 -19.77
C GLY A 391 38.89 12.37 -19.19
N LYS A 392 37.61 12.74 -19.29
CA LYS A 392 37.05 13.97 -18.73
C LYS A 392 36.28 13.68 -17.45
N GLU A 393 36.43 14.58 -16.49
CA GLU A 393 35.60 14.60 -15.28
C GLU A 393 34.14 14.93 -15.67
N VAL A 394 33.18 14.13 -15.22
CA VAL A 394 31.77 14.29 -15.57
C VAL A 394 30.86 14.40 -14.35
N THR A 395 31.30 13.91 -13.18
CA THR A 395 30.49 13.93 -11.94
C THR A 395 31.38 13.77 -10.72
N GLU A 396 30.95 14.25 -9.58
CA GLU A 396 31.62 14.07 -8.30
C GLU A 396 30.63 13.84 -7.17
N PHE A 397 31.11 13.19 -6.09
CA PHE A 397 30.36 13.01 -4.85
C PHE A 397 31.30 13.19 -3.65
N ILE A 398 30.85 13.97 -2.68
CA ILE A 398 31.60 14.26 -1.47
C ILE A 398 30.89 13.63 -0.28
N ARG A 399 31.64 12.99 0.60
CA ARG A 399 31.16 12.40 1.83
C ARG A 399 32.09 12.73 2.98
N HIS A 400 31.53 13.16 4.09
CA HIS A 400 32.25 13.40 5.33
C HIS A 400 32.11 12.20 6.27
N LYS A 401 33.12 11.94 7.07
CA LYS A 401 33.01 10.96 8.15
C LYS A 401 32.01 11.48 9.18
N GLU A 402 31.05 10.66 9.56
CA GLU A 402 30.07 11.01 10.59
C GLU A 402 30.76 11.54 11.86
N ALA A 403 30.25 12.66 12.34
CA ALA A 403 30.68 13.28 13.59
C ALA A 403 29.54 13.27 14.63
N ARG A 404 29.70 14.00 15.71
CA ARG A 404 28.64 14.07 16.75
C ARG A 404 27.39 14.75 16.24
N PRO A 405 26.18 14.26 16.61
CA PRO A 405 24.90 14.91 16.33
C PRO A 405 24.88 16.39 16.72
N GLN A 406 24.38 17.27 15.87
CA GLN A 406 24.28 18.71 16.13
C GLN A 406 22.90 19.30 15.93
N HIS A 407 22.23 18.95 14.85
CA HIS A 407 20.95 19.55 14.49
C HIS A 407 20.00 18.56 13.83
N LEU A 408 18.75 18.95 13.77
CA LEU A 408 17.73 18.27 13.00
C LEU A 408 17.54 18.98 11.67
N GLU A 409 17.18 18.23 10.64
CA GLU A 409 16.70 18.70 9.37
C GLU A 409 15.39 17.99 9.03
N ILE A 410 14.37 18.72 8.56
CA ILE A 410 13.07 18.14 8.21
C ILE A 410 12.87 18.21 6.71
N ASP A 411 12.47 17.09 6.13
CA ASP A 411 12.02 17.00 4.75
C ASP A 411 10.68 16.24 4.63
N PHE A 412 10.06 16.35 3.47
CA PHE A 412 8.89 15.56 3.07
C PHE A 412 9.32 14.58 2.00
N ASN A 413 8.91 13.31 2.12
CA ASN A 413 9.30 12.30 1.14
C ASN A 413 8.59 12.47 -0.22
N ILE A 414 7.55 13.30 -0.29
CA ILE A 414 6.78 13.61 -1.51
C ILE A 414 6.74 15.11 -1.68
N THR A 415 7.39 15.63 -2.71
CA THR A 415 7.49 17.08 -2.98
C THR A 415 6.73 17.51 -4.24
N ASP A 416 6.67 16.65 -5.24
CA ASP A 416 6.19 16.99 -6.59
C ASP A 416 4.71 16.66 -6.81
N GLN A 417 4.05 16.07 -5.82
CA GLN A 417 2.62 15.80 -5.87
C GLN A 417 1.83 16.80 -5.03
N PRO A 418 0.67 17.27 -5.53
CA PRO A 418 -0.19 18.16 -4.76
C PRO A 418 -0.58 17.52 -3.41
N PHE A 419 -0.67 18.34 -2.37
CA PHE A 419 -1.17 17.93 -1.07
C PHE A 419 -2.57 18.49 -0.88
N TYR A 420 -3.58 17.64 -0.98
CA TYR A 420 -4.97 18.06 -0.95
C TYR A 420 -5.51 18.20 0.47
N ALA A 421 -6.26 19.30 0.68
CA ALA A 421 -7.10 19.46 1.85
C ALA A 421 -8.39 18.65 1.66
N GLY A 422 -8.62 17.67 2.49
CA GLY A 422 -9.80 16.78 2.37
C GLY A 422 -9.86 15.77 3.51
N GLY A 423 -8.77 15.69 4.29
CA GLY A 423 -8.66 14.76 5.41
C GLY A 423 -8.23 13.34 5.03
N SER A 424 -8.09 13.04 3.73
CA SER A 424 -7.66 11.73 3.23
C SER A 424 -6.23 11.70 2.72
N ASP A 425 -5.71 12.82 2.20
CA ASP A 425 -4.34 12.88 1.71
C ASP A 425 -3.34 13.06 2.87
N ILE A 426 -2.25 12.32 2.82
CA ILE A 426 -1.23 12.29 3.86
C ILE A 426 0.17 12.61 3.30
N ARG A 427 1.10 12.98 4.19
CA ARG A 427 2.53 13.11 3.89
C ARG A 427 3.35 12.41 4.95
N LEU A 428 4.41 11.76 4.52
CA LEU A 428 5.45 11.24 5.38
C LEU A 428 6.50 12.33 5.59
N VAL A 429 6.77 12.64 6.85
CA VAL A 429 7.73 13.66 7.28
C VAL A 429 8.93 12.96 7.88
N HIS A 430 10.11 13.27 7.42
CA HIS A 430 11.39 12.79 7.96
C HIS A 430 12.09 13.90 8.73
N ALA A 431 12.60 13.57 9.90
CA ALA A 431 13.53 14.41 10.64
C ALA A 431 14.87 13.68 10.78
N SER A 432 15.84 14.11 10.01
CA SER A 432 17.20 13.57 10.01
C SER A 432 18.05 14.23 11.10
N ILE A 433 18.80 13.43 11.86
CA ILE A 433 19.82 13.94 12.78
C ILE A 433 21.11 14.12 11.99
N ARG A 434 21.59 15.34 11.96
CA ARG A 434 22.76 15.72 11.20
C ARG A 434 23.91 16.20 12.09
N ASP A 435 25.12 15.98 11.61
CA ASP A 435 26.34 16.51 12.21
C ASP A 435 26.66 17.92 11.67
N LYS A 436 27.87 18.44 12.04
CA LYS A 436 28.35 19.75 11.59
C LYS A 436 28.59 19.88 10.08
N ASN A 437 28.77 18.76 9.39
CA ASN A 437 29.05 18.72 7.96
C ASN A 437 27.77 18.45 7.14
N GLY A 438 26.63 18.24 7.82
CA GLY A 438 25.36 17.87 7.18
C GLY A 438 25.19 16.38 6.93
N GLU A 439 26.11 15.52 7.37
CA GLU A 439 25.96 14.07 7.26
C GLU A 439 24.91 13.55 8.25
N VAL A 440 24.11 12.58 7.81
CA VAL A 440 23.16 11.88 8.69
C VAL A 440 23.95 11.03 9.67
N VAL A 441 23.71 11.23 10.96
CA VAL A 441 24.37 10.42 12.00
C VAL A 441 23.59 9.15 12.23
N THR A 442 23.95 8.10 11.50
CA THR A 442 23.22 6.81 11.47
C THR A 442 23.26 6.09 12.83
N THR A 443 24.25 6.39 13.67
CA THR A 443 24.42 5.85 15.02
C THR A 443 23.69 6.63 16.12
N ALA A 444 22.98 7.72 15.76
CA ALA A 444 22.23 8.52 16.74
C ALA A 444 21.13 7.69 17.42
N THR A 445 20.92 7.97 18.73
CA THR A 445 19.91 7.29 19.56
C THR A 445 18.91 8.26 20.19
N ASN A 446 18.93 9.53 19.79
CA ASN A 446 18.03 10.57 20.29
C ASN A 446 16.57 10.22 19.98
N LYS A 447 15.66 10.60 20.88
CA LYS A 447 14.21 10.62 20.56
C LYS A 447 13.86 11.95 19.94
N VAL A 448 13.11 11.94 18.86
CA VAL A 448 12.65 13.15 18.17
C VAL A 448 11.18 13.39 18.49
N GLU A 449 10.87 14.56 19.06
CA GLU A 449 9.53 15.03 19.35
C GLU A 449 9.06 15.96 18.22
N PHE A 450 7.92 15.66 17.64
CA PHE A 450 7.29 16.49 16.63
C PHE A 450 6.14 17.31 17.21
N SER A 451 5.98 18.53 16.70
CA SER A 451 4.79 19.35 16.92
C SER A 451 4.28 19.90 15.61
N ILE A 452 2.96 20.05 15.49
CA ILE A 452 2.25 20.51 14.30
C ILE A 452 1.33 21.68 14.64
N SER A 453 1.17 22.60 13.70
CA SER A 453 0.21 23.71 13.79
C SER A 453 -0.28 24.11 12.42
N GLY A 454 -1.47 24.72 12.35
CA GLY A 454 -2.10 25.19 11.13
C GLY A 454 -3.13 24.21 10.57
N ALA A 455 -3.19 24.06 9.25
CA ALA A 455 -4.23 23.32 8.55
C ALA A 455 -3.98 21.81 8.43
N GLY A 456 -3.44 21.17 9.47
CA GLY A 456 -3.16 19.74 9.47
C GLY A 456 -3.04 19.14 10.87
N GLU A 457 -2.98 17.82 10.93
CA GLU A 457 -2.84 17.05 12.15
C GLU A 457 -1.92 15.84 11.93
N PHE A 458 -1.41 15.24 13.02
CA PHE A 458 -0.73 13.95 12.93
C PHE A 458 -1.74 12.83 12.72
N ILE A 459 -1.37 11.85 11.89
CA ILE A 459 -2.06 10.56 11.87
C ILE A 459 -1.51 9.76 13.04
N ASP A 460 -2.00 10.09 14.22
CA ASP A 460 -1.58 9.46 15.45
C ASP A 460 -2.59 9.77 16.55
N ASN A 461 -3.11 8.74 17.15
CA ASN A 461 -3.89 8.86 18.39
C ASN A 461 -3.03 8.64 19.64
N GLY A 462 -1.70 8.76 19.52
CA GLY A 462 -0.72 8.49 20.56
C GLY A 462 -0.48 7.01 20.86
N LYS A 463 -1.12 6.10 20.14
CA LYS A 463 -1.00 4.64 20.31
C LYS A 463 -0.29 3.96 19.13
N ILE A 464 -0.44 4.46 17.92
CA ILE A 464 0.06 3.85 16.68
C ILE A 464 1.42 4.40 16.30
N ASN A 465 1.60 5.72 16.29
CA ASN A 465 2.88 6.38 16.09
C ASN A 465 3.37 6.97 17.39
N ALA A 466 4.42 6.41 17.94
CA ALA A 466 5.01 7.00 19.12
C ALA A 466 5.57 8.39 18.79
N ASN A 467 5.01 9.43 19.38
CA ASN A 467 5.62 10.75 19.44
C ASN A 467 6.00 11.05 20.91
N PRO A 468 7.27 11.04 21.30
CA PRO A 468 8.49 11.11 20.47
C PRO A 468 8.78 9.88 19.60
N ALA A 469 9.10 10.13 18.32
CA ALA A 469 9.39 9.10 17.34
C ALA A 469 10.75 8.43 17.59
N ARG A 470 10.81 7.12 17.34
CA ARG A 470 12.07 6.37 17.33
C ARG A 470 12.83 6.65 16.04
N ILE A 471 14.16 6.61 16.15
CA ILE A 471 15.07 6.81 15.03
C ILE A 471 15.40 5.45 14.40
N PHE A 472 15.43 5.44 13.07
CA PHE A 472 16.02 4.37 12.28
C PHE A 472 17.11 4.95 11.38
N ASN A 473 18.36 4.50 11.55
CA ASN A 473 19.52 5.01 10.81
C ASN A 473 19.62 6.55 10.79
N GLY A 474 19.45 7.18 11.95
CA GLY A 474 19.57 8.63 12.10
C GLY A 474 18.32 9.43 11.67
N VAL A 475 17.23 8.78 11.26
CA VAL A 475 16.02 9.44 10.78
C VAL A 475 14.81 9.03 11.62
N ALA A 476 14.04 9.99 12.07
CA ALA A 476 12.71 9.81 12.68
C ALA A 476 11.62 10.13 11.64
N SER A 477 10.57 9.35 11.60
CA SER A 477 9.50 9.51 10.60
C SER A 477 8.13 9.57 11.26
N ILE A 478 7.25 10.45 10.76
CA ILE A 478 5.88 10.62 11.22
C ILE A 478 4.95 10.97 10.04
N TYR A 479 3.68 10.60 10.15
CA TYR A 479 2.67 10.94 9.14
C TYR A 479 1.85 12.15 9.56
N ILE A 480 1.55 12.99 8.58
CA ILE A 480 0.62 14.12 8.73
C ILE A 480 -0.48 14.02 7.68
N ARG A 481 -1.65 14.56 7.99
CA ARG A 481 -2.71 14.76 7.00
C ARG A 481 -3.21 16.20 7.01
N GLY A 482 -3.71 16.66 5.86
CA GLY A 482 -4.36 17.96 5.73
C GLY A 482 -5.76 17.94 6.35
N ASN A 483 -6.14 19.06 6.96
CA ASN A 483 -7.51 19.29 7.39
C ASN A 483 -8.44 19.48 6.17
N LYS A 484 -9.75 19.51 6.38
CA LYS A 484 -10.74 19.79 5.31
C LYS A 484 -10.59 21.19 4.71
N THR A 485 -10.03 22.15 5.46
CA THR A 485 -9.80 23.52 5.01
C THR A 485 -8.35 23.67 4.54
N PRO A 486 -8.12 24.14 3.30
CA PRO A 486 -6.78 24.40 2.79
C PRO A 486 -6.02 25.42 3.63
N GLY A 487 -4.72 25.27 3.70
CA GLY A 487 -3.86 26.22 4.41
C GLY A 487 -2.44 25.72 4.63
N THR A 488 -1.69 26.47 5.42
CA THR A 488 -0.31 26.15 5.79
C THR A 488 -0.28 25.18 6.96
N ILE A 489 0.47 24.10 6.81
CA ILE A 489 0.83 23.19 7.90
C ILE A 489 2.28 23.48 8.26
N THR A 490 2.54 23.72 9.53
CA THR A 490 3.89 23.96 10.05
C THR A 490 4.27 22.84 11.02
N ILE A 491 5.44 22.23 10.77
CA ILE A 491 5.98 21.11 11.57
C ILE A 491 7.29 21.57 12.21
N THR A 492 7.46 21.21 13.46
CA THR A 492 8.70 21.43 14.22
C THR A 492 9.17 20.10 14.79
N ALA A 493 10.45 19.77 14.64
CA ALA A 493 11.10 18.63 15.26
C ALA A 493 12.10 19.10 16.31
N LYS A 494 12.11 18.44 17.48
CA LYS A 494 13.01 18.70 18.60
C LYS A 494 13.62 17.41 19.12
N ALA A 495 14.88 17.48 19.54
CA ALA A 495 15.56 16.42 20.26
C ALA A 495 16.50 17.03 21.31
N THR A 496 16.64 16.36 22.44
CA THR A 496 17.50 16.86 23.52
C THR A 496 18.94 17.02 23.08
N GLY A 497 19.51 18.20 23.31
CA GLY A 497 20.92 18.53 22.97
C GLY A 497 21.16 18.87 21.49
N LEU A 498 20.12 18.93 20.64
CA LEU A 498 20.23 19.26 19.22
C LEU A 498 19.49 20.56 18.89
N LYS A 499 19.99 21.28 17.89
CA LYS A 499 19.25 22.41 17.31
C LYS A 499 18.00 21.88 16.62
N SER A 500 16.84 22.44 16.94
CA SER A 500 15.54 22.07 16.36
C SER A 500 15.43 22.48 14.89
N ALA A 501 14.57 21.77 14.15
CA ALA A 501 14.19 22.13 12.79
C ALA A 501 12.71 22.52 12.72
N LYS A 502 12.38 23.36 11.74
CA LYS A 502 11.01 23.80 11.43
C LYS A 502 10.86 23.92 9.91
N THR A 503 9.74 23.42 9.40
CA THR A 503 9.38 23.53 7.98
C THR A 503 7.88 23.72 7.83
N SER A 504 7.42 24.06 6.63
CA SER A 504 5.99 24.22 6.34
C SER A 504 5.66 23.69 4.94
N ILE A 505 4.44 23.18 4.79
CA ILE A 505 3.87 22.75 3.52
C ILE A 505 2.47 23.32 3.36
N GLN A 506 2.04 23.57 2.13
CA GLN A 506 0.71 24.06 1.80
C GLN A 506 -0.20 22.91 1.39
N THR A 507 -1.43 22.92 1.88
CA THR A 507 -2.50 22.13 1.30
C THR A 507 -3.31 22.99 0.34
N ILE A 508 -3.73 22.40 -0.79
CA ILE A 508 -4.58 23.04 -1.79
C ILE A 508 -6.00 22.47 -1.73
N PRO A 509 -7.02 23.20 -2.20
CA PRO A 509 -8.37 22.67 -2.25
C PRO A 509 -8.43 21.38 -3.08
N PHE A 510 -9.20 20.42 -2.63
CA PHE A 510 -9.59 19.30 -3.47
C PHE A 510 -10.66 19.81 -4.45
N ASN A 511 -10.29 19.89 -5.72
CA ASN A 511 -11.23 20.30 -6.77
C ASN A 511 -12.05 19.07 -7.20
N THR A 512 -13.36 19.12 -6.91
CA THR A 512 -14.31 18.22 -7.58
C THR A 512 -14.77 18.90 -8.87
N ASP A 513 -14.78 18.17 -9.98
CA ASP A 513 -15.42 18.67 -11.21
C ASP A 513 -16.94 18.81 -11.04
N GLU A 514 -17.62 19.47 -12.00
CA GLU A 514 -19.06 19.74 -11.90
C GLU A 514 -19.92 18.46 -11.83
N ILE A 515 -19.47 17.37 -12.45
CA ILE A 515 -20.19 16.09 -12.47
C ILE A 515 -20.05 15.38 -11.11
N ALA A 516 -18.84 15.39 -10.55
CA ALA A 516 -18.59 14.91 -9.19
C ALA A 516 -19.38 15.75 -8.16
N THR A 517 -19.59 17.05 -8.41
CA THR A 517 -20.39 17.89 -7.53
C THR A 517 -21.88 17.50 -7.53
N LYS A 518 -22.43 17.09 -8.68
CA LYS A 518 -23.81 16.55 -8.76
C LYS A 518 -23.92 15.18 -8.08
N ALA A 519 -22.94 14.29 -8.26
CA ALA A 519 -22.87 13.02 -7.54
C ALA A 519 -22.67 13.25 -6.02
N LYS A 520 -21.90 14.27 -5.63
CA LYS A 520 -21.67 14.66 -4.25
C LYS A 520 -22.96 15.06 -3.52
N ALA A 521 -23.92 15.69 -4.20
CA ALA A 521 -25.23 16.00 -3.64
C ALA A 521 -26.05 14.75 -3.25
N ILE A 522 -25.71 13.59 -3.83
CA ILE A 522 -26.32 12.28 -3.49
C ILE A 522 -25.59 11.63 -2.30
N TYR A 523 -24.33 11.97 -2.05
CA TYR A 523 -23.47 11.38 -1.01
C TYR A 523 -23.14 12.31 0.15
N ASP A 524 -23.54 13.59 0.11
CA ASP A 524 -23.29 14.58 1.19
C ASP A 524 -24.35 14.52 2.32
N PHE A 525 -25.05 13.40 2.47
CA PHE A 525 -25.85 13.18 3.64
C PHE A 525 -24.94 12.91 4.84
N PRO A 526 -25.26 13.51 5.99
CA PRO A 526 -24.48 13.29 7.22
C PRO A 526 -24.36 11.80 7.56
N ILE A 527 -23.17 11.39 7.99
CA ILE A 527 -22.88 10.04 8.49
C ILE A 527 -22.24 10.17 9.86
N ALA A 528 -22.82 9.51 10.86
CA ALA A 528 -22.18 9.31 12.15
C ALA A 528 -21.77 7.83 12.28
N ARG A 529 -20.50 7.59 12.61
CA ARG A 529 -19.96 6.29 12.96
C ARG A 529 -19.52 6.34 14.41
N VAL A 530 -20.16 5.54 15.26
CA VAL A 530 -19.93 5.55 16.69
C VAL A 530 -19.45 4.19 17.16
N ASP A 531 -18.26 4.17 17.73
CA ASP A 531 -17.63 3.01 18.33
C ASP A 531 -17.87 3.04 19.84
N ILE A 532 -18.46 1.98 20.37
CA ILE A 532 -18.95 1.91 21.74
C ILE A 532 -18.10 0.94 22.53
N GLY A 533 -17.57 1.39 23.68
CA GLY A 533 -16.77 0.51 24.52
C GLY A 533 -16.40 1.06 25.88
N GLY A 534 -15.61 0.32 26.62
CA GLY A 534 -15.09 0.70 27.93
C GLY A 534 -13.85 1.59 27.85
N ALA A 535 -13.36 2.06 28.99
CA ALA A 535 -12.28 3.05 29.14
C ALA A 535 -10.91 2.69 28.49
N LYS A 536 -10.75 1.52 27.91
CA LYS A 536 -9.53 1.08 27.24
C LYS A 536 -9.77 0.65 25.80
N GLN A 537 -10.90 1.03 25.21
CA GLN A 537 -11.21 0.67 23.83
C GLN A 537 -10.21 1.24 22.84
N LEU A 538 -10.01 0.51 21.73
CA LEU A 538 -9.38 1.00 20.53
C LEU A 538 -10.47 1.38 19.54
N VAL A 539 -10.45 2.65 19.10
CA VAL A 539 -11.50 3.17 18.23
C VAL A 539 -11.23 2.79 16.77
N GLN A 540 -12.23 2.29 16.07
CA GLN A 540 -12.17 2.02 14.64
C GLN A 540 -11.82 3.30 13.86
N PHE A 541 -10.98 3.17 12.84
CA PHE A 541 -10.59 4.31 11.99
C PHE A 541 -11.83 5.02 11.40
N GLU A 542 -11.82 6.36 11.44
CA GLU A 542 -12.96 7.25 11.10
C GLU A 542 -14.21 7.15 12.01
N TRP A 543 -14.19 6.35 13.06
CA TRP A 543 -15.28 6.26 14.02
C TRP A 543 -15.05 7.21 15.20
N LYS A 544 -16.12 7.56 15.87
CA LYS A 544 -16.11 8.42 17.07
C LYS A 544 -16.30 7.56 18.30
N GLU A 545 -15.47 7.82 19.31
CA GLU A 545 -15.47 7.10 20.56
C GLU A 545 -16.69 7.45 21.43
N TRP A 546 -17.40 6.45 21.92
CA TRP A 546 -18.38 6.57 23.00
C TRP A 546 -18.00 5.62 24.13
N THR A 547 -17.41 6.17 25.18
CA THR A 547 -16.88 5.40 26.31
C THR A 547 -17.75 5.58 27.55
N GLY A 548 -18.06 4.47 28.24
CA GLY A 548 -18.82 4.46 29.48
C GLY A 548 -18.33 3.42 30.49
N THR A 549 -18.91 3.50 31.68
CA THR A 549 -18.70 2.53 32.77
C THR A 549 -19.98 2.35 33.55
N GLY A 550 -20.47 1.12 33.74
CA GLY A 550 -21.73 0.84 34.38
C GLY A 550 -22.89 1.64 33.77
N ASN A 551 -23.73 2.25 34.59
CA ASN A 551 -24.83 3.08 34.09
C ASN A 551 -24.45 4.57 33.93
N THR A 552 -23.20 4.86 33.58
CA THR A 552 -22.71 6.23 33.34
C THR A 552 -22.44 6.46 31.87
N ASN A 553 -22.45 7.72 31.42
CA ASN A 553 -22.23 8.16 30.05
C ASN A 553 -23.21 7.53 29.04
N LEU A 554 -24.46 7.36 29.41
CA LEU A 554 -25.52 6.77 28.60
C LEU A 554 -26.10 7.73 27.54
N SER A 555 -25.44 8.82 27.28
CA SER A 555 -25.84 9.85 26.30
C SER A 555 -24.66 10.27 25.46
N TYR A 556 -24.88 10.38 24.15
CA TYR A 556 -23.87 10.74 23.16
C TYR A 556 -24.37 11.79 22.17
N GLN A 557 -23.57 12.82 21.93
CA GLN A 557 -23.91 13.89 20.99
C GLN A 557 -23.47 13.56 19.60
N LEU A 558 -24.41 13.34 18.70
CA LEU A 558 -24.17 13.19 17.26
C LEU A 558 -23.99 14.57 16.62
N LYS A 559 -22.78 15.07 16.60
CA LYS A 559 -22.46 16.43 16.15
C LYS A 559 -22.87 16.68 14.69
N ASP A 560 -22.69 15.68 13.82
CA ASP A 560 -22.99 15.78 12.40
C ASP A 560 -24.50 15.87 12.10
N PHE A 561 -25.35 15.52 13.06
CA PHE A 561 -26.81 15.55 12.97
C PHE A 561 -27.45 16.59 13.93
N ASN A 562 -26.64 17.27 14.72
CA ASN A 562 -27.14 18.10 15.84
C ASN A 562 -28.16 17.36 16.71
N ALA A 563 -28.01 16.05 16.85
CA ALA A 563 -28.91 15.14 17.56
C ALA A 563 -28.18 14.48 18.74
N GLN A 564 -28.93 13.90 19.66
CA GLN A 564 -28.42 13.18 20.81
C GLN A 564 -28.96 11.75 20.82
N VAL A 565 -28.09 10.78 21.11
CA VAL A 565 -28.49 9.39 21.35
C VAL A 565 -28.40 9.11 22.85
N GLU A 566 -29.45 8.54 23.41
CA GLU A 566 -29.51 8.05 24.78
C GLU A 566 -29.69 6.53 24.77
N ILE A 567 -28.93 5.83 25.62
CA ILE A 567 -29.05 4.38 25.81
C ILE A 567 -29.66 4.12 27.17
N SER A 568 -30.61 3.18 27.22
CA SER A 568 -31.23 2.74 28.47
C SER A 568 -31.58 1.24 28.43
N ALA A 569 -31.59 0.61 29.58
CA ALA A 569 -32.07 -0.74 29.78
C ALA A 569 -32.73 -0.87 31.14
N LYS A 570 -33.61 -1.88 31.33
CA LYS A 570 -34.18 -2.18 32.66
C LYS A 570 -33.15 -2.79 33.59
N GLU A 571 -32.15 -3.42 33.07
CA GLU A 571 -31.05 -4.08 33.78
C GLU A 571 -29.79 -3.24 33.73
N ASN A 572 -28.75 -3.67 34.46
CA ASN A 572 -27.46 -2.98 34.45
C ASN A 572 -26.81 -3.10 33.10
N ILE A 573 -26.32 -1.98 32.58
CA ILE A 573 -25.50 -1.90 31.37
C ILE A 573 -24.05 -2.14 31.79
N ASN A 574 -23.39 -3.08 31.13
CA ASN A 574 -21.97 -3.40 31.32
C ASN A 574 -21.18 -2.92 30.15
N TRP A 575 -19.98 -2.39 30.37
CA TRP A 575 -19.07 -1.90 29.34
C TRP A 575 -17.82 -2.74 29.33
N LEU A 576 -17.39 -3.12 28.15
CA LEU A 576 -16.13 -3.82 27.93
C LEU A 576 -15.25 -3.02 26.97
N GLY A 577 -13.99 -2.79 27.34
CA GLY A 577 -12.97 -2.24 26.47
C GLY A 577 -11.79 -3.20 26.44
N ASP A 578 -11.31 -3.56 25.27
CA ASP A 578 -10.19 -4.48 25.10
C ASP A 578 -9.39 -4.20 23.81
N THR A 579 -8.30 -4.92 23.61
CA THR A 579 -7.35 -4.72 22.53
C THR A 579 -7.54 -5.73 21.40
N ALA A 580 -7.75 -5.19 20.20
CA ALA A 580 -7.64 -5.77 18.83
C ALA A 580 -8.05 -7.23 18.56
N MET A 581 -9.03 -7.39 17.68
CA MET A 581 -9.26 -8.58 16.85
C MET A 581 -8.58 -8.42 15.47
N LEU A 582 -8.54 -9.50 14.67
CA LEU A 582 -8.14 -9.45 13.26
C LEU A 582 -9.41 -9.44 12.37
N GLY A 583 -9.43 -8.62 11.32
CA GLY A 583 -10.50 -8.55 10.31
C GLY A 583 -11.13 -7.17 10.16
N ASP A 584 -12.07 -7.05 9.24
CA ASP A 584 -12.86 -5.83 9.01
C ASP A 584 -13.67 -5.47 10.27
N LEU A 585 -13.68 -4.17 10.59
CA LEU A 585 -14.33 -3.65 11.79
C LEU A 585 -13.80 -4.30 13.10
N SER A 586 -12.53 -4.68 13.09
CA SER A 586 -11.89 -5.39 14.21
C SER A 586 -11.96 -4.62 15.53
N PHE A 587 -11.88 -3.29 15.50
CA PHE A 587 -11.96 -2.46 16.70
C PHE A 587 -13.39 -2.34 17.21
N VAL A 588 -14.38 -2.19 16.31
CA VAL A 588 -15.80 -2.21 16.69
C VAL A 588 -16.22 -3.56 17.28
N GLY A 589 -15.65 -4.65 16.79
CA GLY A 589 -15.99 -5.99 17.28
C GLY A 589 -15.33 -6.40 18.60
N THR A 590 -14.33 -5.65 19.11
CA THR A 590 -13.55 -6.07 20.30
C THR A 590 -14.09 -5.55 21.60
N ASP A 591 -14.82 -4.47 21.58
CA ASP A 591 -15.39 -3.80 22.76
C ASP A 591 -16.87 -3.53 22.54
N GLY A 592 -17.54 -3.04 23.55
CA GLY A 592 -18.97 -2.79 23.47
C GLY A 592 -19.62 -2.63 24.83
N LEU A 593 -20.90 -2.38 24.79
CA LEU A 593 -21.77 -2.50 25.97
C LEU A 593 -22.69 -3.72 25.81
N TYR A 594 -23.11 -4.27 26.92
CA TYR A 594 -24.03 -5.40 26.89
C TYR A 594 -24.98 -5.41 28.11
N VAL A 595 -26.10 -6.09 27.93
CA VAL A 595 -27.03 -6.45 28.97
C VAL A 595 -27.19 -7.98 29.01
N GLU A 596 -27.23 -8.57 30.20
CA GLU A 596 -27.29 -10.04 30.34
C GLU A 596 -28.66 -10.60 29.94
N LYS A 597 -29.70 -9.80 30.04
CA LYS A 597 -31.08 -10.12 29.59
C LYS A 597 -31.84 -8.85 29.29
N GLY A 598 -32.92 -8.96 28.51
CA GLY A 598 -33.86 -7.90 28.32
C GLY A 598 -33.73 -7.09 27.04
N ILE A 599 -34.06 -5.83 27.12
CA ILE A 599 -34.10 -4.91 25.96
C ILE A 599 -33.11 -3.78 26.19
N LEU A 600 -32.32 -3.49 25.20
CA LEU A 600 -31.50 -2.30 25.11
C LEU A 600 -32.22 -1.29 24.21
N THR A 601 -32.51 -0.11 24.74
CA THR A 601 -33.21 0.94 23.99
C THR A 601 -32.24 2.08 23.66
N LEU A 602 -32.13 2.41 22.35
CA LEU A 602 -31.52 3.66 21.90
C LEU A 602 -32.64 4.66 21.59
N LYS A 603 -32.51 5.84 22.12
CA LYS A 603 -33.43 6.96 21.84
C LYS A 603 -32.64 8.04 21.12
N ILE A 604 -33.02 8.39 19.88
CA ILE A 604 -32.42 9.49 19.12
C ILE A 604 -33.38 10.67 19.15
N ASN A 605 -32.96 11.78 19.73
CA ASN A 605 -33.75 12.99 19.79
C ASN A 605 -33.21 14.08 18.85
N LYS A 606 -34.05 15.04 18.50
CA LYS A 606 -33.71 16.20 17.64
C LYS A 606 -33.17 15.86 16.23
N LEU A 607 -33.42 14.65 15.72
CA LEU A 607 -33.01 14.29 14.37
C LEU A 607 -33.87 15.04 13.36
N GLU A 608 -33.24 15.72 12.40
CA GLU A 608 -33.94 16.50 11.38
C GLU A 608 -34.87 15.64 10.50
N ARG A 609 -35.87 16.28 9.89
CA ARG A 609 -36.80 15.58 9.01
C ARG A 609 -36.05 14.91 7.85
N GLY A 610 -36.27 13.62 7.64
CA GLY A 610 -35.61 12.87 6.57
C GLY A 610 -35.82 11.37 6.68
N THR A 611 -35.21 10.63 5.76
CA THR A 611 -35.10 9.17 5.78
C THR A 611 -33.67 8.79 6.16
N TYR A 612 -33.55 7.81 7.04
CA TYR A 612 -32.27 7.41 7.62
C TYR A 612 -32.10 5.90 7.53
N GLU A 613 -30.83 5.47 7.39
CA GLU A 613 -30.38 4.11 7.57
C GLU A 613 -29.60 4.02 8.88
N LEU A 614 -29.97 3.08 9.73
CA LEU A 614 -29.23 2.70 10.93
C LEU A 614 -28.64 1.31 10.71
N GLU A 615 -27.35 1.17 10.93
CA GLU A 615 -26.64 -0.10 10.98
C GLU A 615 -26.05 -0.27 12.37
N THR A 616 -26.44 -1.34 13.06
CA THR A 616 -25.93 -1.66 14.40
C THR A 616 -25.03 -2.88 14.34
N PHE A 617 -23.98 -2.89 15.18
CA PHE A 617 -22.97 -3.95 15.21
C PHE A 617 -23.00 -4.69 16.54
N HIS A 618 -22.99 -6.02 16.47
CA HIS A 618 -23.16 -6.91 17.60
C HIS A 618 -22.12 -8.03 17.59
N HIS A 619 -21.34 -8.12 18.66
CA HIS A 619 -20.35 -9.18 18.84
C HIS A 619 -20.01 -9.36 20.31
N SER A 620 -19.88 -10.60 20.79
CA SER A 620 -19.49 -10.91 22.18
C SER A 620 -18.05 -11.40 22.25
N ARG A 621 -17.30 -10.92 23.24
CA ARG A 621 -15.95 -11.41 23.56
C ARG A 621 -15.83 -12.05 24.94
N ARG A 622 -16.92 -12.21 25.67
CA ARG A 622 -16.86 -12.87 26.99
C ARG A 622 -16.58 -14.36 26.84
N ALA A 623 -15.48 -14.81 27.42
CA ALA A 623 -15.18 -16.25 27.53
C ALA A 623 -16.35 -16.98 28.19
N ASN A 624 -16.81 -18.07 27.56
CA ASN A 624 -17.88 -18.95 28.05
C ASN A 624 -19.31 -18.35 28.08
N VAL A 625 -19.55 -17.19 27.50
CA VAL A 625 -20.90 -16.63 27.35
C VAL A 625 -21.24 -16.58 25.87
N LYS A 626 -22.25 -17.30 25.45
CA LYS A 626 -22.78 -17.21 24.09
C LYS A 626 -23.56 -15.90 23.92
N MET A 627 -23.23 -15.14 22.90
CA MET A 627 -24.07 -14.05 22.45
C MET A 627 -25.39 -14.62 21.92
N THR A 628 -26.48 -13.86 22.06
CA THR A 628 -27.67 -14.21 21.33
C THR A 628 -27.44 -14.06 19.83
N ASN A 629 -27.82 -15.03 19.06
CA ASN A 629 -27.80 -15.01 17.60
C ASN A 629 -29.15 -14.66 16.98
N GLU A 630 -30.14 -14.34 17.81
CA GLU A 630 -31.45 -13.88 17.38
C GLU A 630 -31.77 -12.53 18.02
N ILE A 631 -31.45 -11.45 17.28
CA ILE A 631 -31.73 -10.09 17.70
C ILE A 631 -32.89 -9.54 16.86
N GLU A 632 -33.90 -8.99 17.51
CA GLU A 632 -34.93 -8.18 16.91
C GLU A 632 -34.62 -6.70 17.14
N ILE A 633 -34.62 -5.92 16.05
CA ILE A 633 -34.61 -4.47 16.10
C ILE A 633 -36.04 -4.00 15.83
N GLU A 634 -36.66 -3.37 16.82
CA GLU A 634 -37.91 -2.68 16.67
C GLU A 634 -37.63 -1.16 16.64
N ILE A 635 -38.04 -0.50 15.57
CA ILE A 635 -37.92 0.95 15.43
C ILE A 635 -39.33 1.57 15.49
N ILE A 636 -39.45 2.56 16.35
CA ILE A 636 -40.66 3.39 16.47
C ILE A 636 -40.29 4.77 15.93
N ASP A 637 -40.82 5.09 14.75
CA ASP A 637 -40.58 6.32 14.03
C ASP A 637 -41.87 7.18 13.87
N ALA A 638 -41.78 8.18 13.01
CA ALA A 638 -42.93 9.08 12.74
C ALA A 638 -44.10 8.37 12.04
N ASN A 639 -43.91 7.21 11.45
CA ASN A 639 -44.91 6.44 10.69
C ASN A 639 -45.46 5.26 11.51
N GLY A 640 -44.96 5.01 12.70
CA GLY A 640 -45.36 3.91 13.57
C GLY A 640 -44.22 3.00 13.96
N SER A 641 -44.53 1.78 14.39
CA SER A 641 -43.52 0.78 14.79
C SER A 641 -43.34 -0.26 13.70
N PHE A 642 -42.10 -0.59 13.41
CA PHE A 642 -41.76 -1.75 12.57
C PHE A 642 -40.61 -2.52 13.22
N SER A 643 -40.50 -3.81 12.95
CA SER A 643 -39.40 -4.63 13.47
C SER A 643 -38.72 -5.45 12.37
N ARG A 644 -37.43 -5.71 12.59
CA ARG A 644 -36.62 -6.59 11.77
C ARG A 644 -35.84 -7.57 12.65
N LYS A 645 -35.78 -8.81 12.24
CA LYS A 645 -34.97 -9.83 12.90
C LYS A 645 -33.62 -9.98 12.17
N SER A 646 -32.58 -10.38 12.91
CA SER A 646 -31.31 -10.76 12.31
C SER A 646 -31.50 -12.01 11.46
N ASP A 647 -31.02 -11.97 10.21
CA ASP A 647 -31.12 -13.09 9.26
C ASP A 647 -29.86 -14.00 9.33
N ASP A 648 -28.77 -13.53 9.97
CA ASP A 648 -27.48 -14.21 9.99
C ASP A 648 -27.19 -14.85 11.36
N HIS A 649 -26.51 -16.03 11.30
CA HIS A 649 -25.99 -16.67 12.49
C HIS A 649 -24.76 -15.89 12.99
N VAL A 650 -24.78 -15.52 14.25
CA VAL A 650 -23.60 -14.93 14.91
C VAL A 650 -22.58 -16.02 15.14
N VAL A 651 -21.39 -15.85 14.55
CA VAL A 651 -20.27 -16.75 14.79
C VAL A 651 -19.78 -16.54 16.23
N ASP A 652 -19.81 -17.60 17.02
CA ASP A 652 -19.26 -17.60 18.38
C ASP A 652 -17.74 -17.39 18.29
N TYR A 653 -17.19 -16.42 19.00
CA TYR A 653 -15.77 -16.06 19.00
C TYR A 653 -14.82 -17.24 19.31
N TYR A 654 -15.30 -18.26 19.99
CA TYR A 654 -14.52 -19.42 20.43
C TYR A 654 -14.69 -20.67 19.57
N GLN A 655 -15.52 -20.68 18.56
CA GLN A 655 -15.46 -21.74 17.57
C GLN A 655 -14.35 -21.38 16.57
N ASN A 656 -13.27 -22.14 16.62
CA ASN A 656 -12.27 -22.22 15.55
C ASN A 656 -12.97 -22.63 14.25
N ASP A 657 -13.56 -21.66 13.56
CA ASP A 657 -13.77 -21.85 12.14
C ASP A 657 -12.41 -21.60 11.46
N ASN A 658 -12.02 -22.50 10.61
CA ASN A 658 -10.76 -22.45 9.87
C ASN A 658 -10.71 -21.28 8.85
N THR A 659 -11.70 -20.39 8.82
CA THR A 659 -11.80 -19.30 7.83
C THR A 659 -11.16 -18.00 8.30
N GLY A 660 -10.94 -17.81 9.60
CA GLY A 660 -10.22 -16.62 10.15
C GLY A 660 -10.97 -15.29 10.01
N GLU A 661 -12.10 -15.23 9.33
CA GLU A 661 -12.89 -14.00 9.19
C GLU A 661 -13.85 -13.82 10.38
N ARG A 662 -13.61 -12.76 11.15
CA ARG A 662 -14.41 -12.41 12.32
C ARG A 662 -15.01 -11.02 12.08
N LYS A 663 -16.29 -10.99 11.74
CA LYS A 663 -17.05 -9.74 11.58
C LYS A 663 -18.13 -9.68 12.65
N PRO A 664 -18.35 -8.51 13.27
CA PRO A 664 -19.53 -8.33 14.10
C PRO A 664 -20.80 -8.52 13.24
N LEU A 665 -21.85 -9.08 13.83
CA LEU A 665 -23.15 -9.11 13.16
C LEU A 665 -23.58 -7.67 12.90
N ALA A 666 -23.92 -7.34 11.66
CA ALA A 666 -24.44 -6.04 11.27
C ALA A 666 -25.93 -6.15 10.91
N ILE A 667 -26.77 -5.30 11.51
CA ILE A 667 -28.20 -5.25 11.21
C ILE A 667 -28.55 -3.87 10.68
N LYS A 668 -29.03 -3.80 9.43
CA LYS A 668 -29.44 -2.56 8.76
C LYS A 668 -30.95 -2.37 8.83
N SER A 669 -31.38 -1.17 9.17
CA SER A 669 -32.78 -0.79 9.25
C SER A 669 -32.97 0.65 8.77
N ASN A 670 -34.03 0.90 8.00
CA ASN A 670 -34.36 2.24 7.54
C ASN A 670 -35.55 2.77 8.33
N PHE A 671 -35.55 4.06 8.62
CA PHE A 671 -36.65 4.76 9.30
C PHE A 671 -36.81 6.19 8.80
N THR A 672 -37.93 6.80 9.14
CA THR A 672 -38.21 8.20 8.79
C THR A 672 -38.45 9.04 10.04
N THR A 673 -38.08 10.31 9.99
CA THR A 673 -38.41 11.26 11.02
C THR A 673 -39.08 12.49 10.44
N ASN A 674 -40.04 13.04 11.22
CA ASN A 674 -40.71 14.31 10.91
C ASN A 674 -39.98 15.53 11.49
N GLY A 675 -38.86 15.33 12.20
CA GLY A 675 -38.08 16.38 12.86
C GLY A 675 -38.58 16.80 14.24
N SER A 676 -39.71 16.25 14.70
CA SER A 676 -40.34 16.65 15.96
C SER A 676 -40.54 15.51 16.96
N THR A 677 -40.54 14.28 16.52
CA THR A 677 -40.67 13.08 17.35
C THR A 677 -39.32 12.38 17.53
N ASP A 678 -39.12 11.88 18.75
CA ASP A 678 -37.95 11.05 19.05
C ASP A 678 -38.07 9.70 18.31
N ILE A 679 -36.92 9.16 17.88
CA ILE A 679 -36.83 7.81 17.32
C ILE A 679 -36.43 6.86 18.43
N ILE A 680 -37.20 5.81 18.63
CA ILE A 680 -36.93 4.79 19.66
C ILE A 680 -36.55 3.49 18.93
N ILE A 681 -35.41 2.94 19.30
CA ILE A 681 -34.86 1.71 18.73
C ILE A 681 -34.68 0.73 19.88
N ASN A 682 -35.48 -0.33 19.88
CA ASN A 682 -35.40 -1.40 20.85
C ASN A 682 -34.66 -2.61 20.25
N LEU A 683 -33.52 -2.90 20.82
CA LEU A 683 -32.78 -4.14 20.54
C LEU A 683 -33.29 -5.20 21.53
N LYS A 684 -33.79 -6.30 21.02
CA LYS A 684 -34.39 -7.38 21.84
C LYS A 684 -33.66 -8.67 21.59
N ASN A 685 -33.28 -9.34 22.67
CA ASN A 685 -32.84 -10.72 22.60
C ASN A 685 -34.08 -11.62 22.52
N LEU A 686 -34.19 -12.43 21.45
CA LEU A 686 -35.30 -13.35 21.24
C LEU A 686 -35.05 -14.74 21.88
N GLN A 687 -33.86 -14.97 22.40
CA GLN A 687 -33.52 -16.20 23.13
C GLN A 687 -33.52 -15.96 24.64
N ASP A 688 -33.90 -16.97 25.39
CA ASP A 688 -33.90 -16.93 26.87
C ASP A 688 -32.47 -16.96 27.47
N LYS A 689 -31.44 -17.15 26.64
CA LYS A 689 -30.04 -17.29 27.06
C LYS A 689 -29.11 -16.48 26.18
N GLY A 690 -28.11 -15.86 26.79
CA GLY A 690 -27.06 -15.08 26.15
C GLY A 690 -27.20 -13.59 26.35
N ASP A 691 -26.07 -12.90 26.26
CA ASP A 691 -25.98 -11.46 26.40
C ASP A 691 -26.40 -10.75 25.09
N LEU A 692 -27.04 -9.63 25.22
CA LEU A 692 -27.30 -8.71 24.12
C LEU A 692 -26.20 -7.64 24.07
N TRP A 693 -25.44 -7.60 23.01
CA TRP A 693 -24.32 -6.69 22.82
C TRP A 693 -24.65 -5.60 21.80
N LEU A 694 -24.08 -4.41 22.02
CA LEU A 694 -23.99 -3.32 21.05
C LEU A 694 -22.56 -2.80 21.06
N ASN A 695 -21.83 -2.98 19.96
CA ASN A 695 -20.44 -2.61 19.80
C ASN A 695 -20.26 -1.26 19.11
N GLY A 696 -21.23 -0.89 18.30
CA GLY A 696 -21.23 0.38 17.60
C GLY A 696 -22.44 0.53 16.69
N PHE A 697 -22.53 1.67 16.06
CA PHE A 697 -23.54 1.90 15.03
C PHE A 697 -23.10 2.94 14.00
N VAL A 698 -23.66 2.83 12.81
CA VAL A 698 -23.60 3.86 11.77
C VAL A 698 -25.00 4.40 11.55
N LEU A 699 -25.15 5.71 11.67
CA LEU A 699 -26.36 6.42 11.29
C LEU A 699 -26.06 7.25 10.04
N ARG A 700 -26.87 7.06 8.99
CA ARG A 700 -26.75 7.77 7.72
C ARG A 700 -28.08 8.35 7.30
N GLN A 701 -28.10 9.63 6.93
CA GLN A 701 -29.24 10.19 6.23
C GLN A 701 -29.21 9.72 4.77
N ILE A 702 -30.33 9.26 4.20
CA ILE A 702 -30.40 8.75 2.83
C ILE A 702 -31.40 9.52 1.94
N LYS A 703 -32.27 10.34 2.54
CA LYS A 703 -33.18 11.28 1.86
C LYS A 703 -33.56 12.42 2.78
#